data_14e2c5add68e7e50032aa74bf280277a
#
_entry.id   14e2c5add68e7e50032aa74bf280277a
#
_cell.length_a   1.000
_cell.length_b   1.000
_cell.length_c   1.000
_cell.angle_alpha   90.00
_cell.angle_beta   90.00
_cell.angle_gamma   90.00
#
_symmetry.space_group_name_H-M   'P 1'
#
loop_
_entity.id
_entity.type
_entity.pdbx_description
1 polymer ?
#
loop_
_entity_poly.entity_id
_entity_poly.type
_entity_poly.pdbx_seq_one_letter_code
_entity_poly.pdbx_strand_id
1 'polypeptide(L)'
;MKKKLCLLLILFFSYGLHAQRFYTLDDDGPYIDSLTQVIKSTKSDSIRGISSFKLADLFRRSKKNELSDQYLLMANKIAPKYPFLKAVAIYYNAAGLVSKGDFDNYAKQLKLADSELKKYKTKDSYVLRAFILKNLSLVYVLQNNEVEGMKVLVNEAIPLAKKGGDLEVLSILYKSVAVIFMNSEERVKANSYLKTAKEYIEQANTSSYSYLETKADIYIVDVENLCFLTMTAEAKKSLDKAYNIIKKHPNSNLSGSYYTAEGYYFYKTGQFNNSLKSYDKGIVNSTLHKDVLLTNRLKFSKYLPLKAMNRLEDAKDLLLDLIGTTTNFAIDQRNFTKELAFIYEGLGDTKNAYKYLSKYTAINDSLNISESKGKIAALEAKFNKVENEKKISMLEAQRERDRLVAQNNKLYYSLLFAILVILLLLVIFLWINSKNQKKIAAQQSQNYTQNIESLKNQKEIDVMQAMIRGEEDERKRIARDLHDGIGSMLSSLKIRFLKVSKSSEPAPPIEIENINNLLNNSITELRQISFNLIPETLLKLGLEHALSDLCHMLETDEIHIYFQSNEIKNNIPENIQIMIYRIVQELLNNALKHSSCTEILVDCSQNESQFYITVEDNGIGFDTTQINDFTGQGLKNLKNRVELLSGKMDIHSSQKNSTIFNIELSI
;
A
#
# COMPACT_ATOMS: atom_id res chain seq x y z
N MET A 1 -24.38 45.29 -10.45
CA MET A 1 -24.92 44.27 -9.54
C MET A 1 -24.87 42.84 -10.08
N LYS A 2 -25.11 42.57 -11.39
CA LYS A 2 -25.08 41.19 -11.94
C LYS A 2 -23.69 40.48 -11.89
N LYS A 3 -22.56 41.19 -12.00
CA LYS A 3 -21.21 40.60 -11.91
C LYS A 3 -20.79 40.17 -10.50
N LYS A 4 -21.30 40.81 -9.44
CA LYS A 4 -21.04 40.39 -8.04
C LYS A 4 -21.85 39.15 -7.64
N LEU A 5 -23.02 38.96 -8.25
CA LEU A 5 -23.85 37.78 -8.01
C LEU A 5 -23.24 36.49 -8.64
N CYS A 6 -22.60 36.64 -9.81
CA CYS A 6 -21.88 35.52 -10.44
C CYS A 6 -20.61 35.11 -9.67
N LEU A 7 -19.91 36.05 -9.03
CA LEU A 7 -18.74 35.73 -8.21
C LEU A 7 -19.10 34.97 -6.90
N LEU A 8 -20.26 35.28 -6.33
CA LEU A 8 -20.81 34.57 -5.17
C LEU A 8 -21.27 33.14 -5.54
N LEU A 9 -21.80 32.94 -6.74
CA LEU A 9 -22.18 31.60 -7.24
C LEU A 9 -20.97 30.73 -7.56
N ILE A 10 -19.85 31.31 -8.00
CA ILE A 10 -18.61 30.56 -8.29
C ILE A 10 -17.93 30.12 -6.99
N LEU A 11 -18.03 30.89 -5.91
CA LEU A 11 -17.51 30.47 -4.59
C LEU A 11 -18.30 29.32 -3.94
N PHE A 12 -19.55 29.09 -4.33
CA PHE A 12 -20.38 28.00 -3.80
C PHE A 12 -20.17 26.65 -4.51
N PHE A 13 -19.58 26.63 -5.71
CA PHE A 13 -19.34 25.38 -6.46
C PHE A 13 -18.03 24.67 -6.12
N SER A 14 -17.15 25.28 -5.31
CA SER A 14 -15.86 24.67 -4.93
C SER A 14 -15.87 23.74 -3.72
N TYR A 15 -17.03 23.55 -3.08
CA TYR A 15 -17.15 22.59 -1.98
C TYR A 15 -17.42 21.18 -2.54
N GLY A 16 -16.35 20.55 -3.04
CA GLY A 16 -16.39 19.14 -3.42
C GLY A 16 -16.96 18.24 -2.31
N LEU A 17 -17.59 17.15 -2.70
CA LEU A 17 -18.04 16.09 -1.79
C LEU A 17 -16.83 15.54 -1.03
N HIS A 18 -16.55 16.09 0.16
CA HIS A 18 -15.46 15.65 0.98
C HIS A 18 -15.87 14.41 1.75
N ALA A 19 -15.07 13.38 1.64
CA ALA A 19 -15.35 12.09 2.23
C ALA A 19 -15.12 12.05 3.74
N GLN A 20 -15.59 10.96 4.29
CA GLN A 20 -15.51 10.66 5.72
C GLN A 20 -14.09 10.81 6.26
N ARG A 21 -13.95 11.57 7.33
CA ARG A 21 -12.73 11.74 8.10
C ARG A 21 -12.93 11.19 9.49
N PHE A 22 -11.87 10.62 10.00
CA PHE A 22 -11.89 10.04 11.34
C PHE A 22 -11.36 11.01 12.40
N TYR A 23 -10.71 12.09 11.98
CA TYR A 23 -10.17 13.13 12.85
C TYR A 23 -10.89 14.44 12.63
N THR A 24 -10.93 15.28 13.64
CA THR A 24 -11.42 16.65 13.57
C THR A 24 -10.40 17.55 14.25
N LEU A 25 -10.05 18.66 13.60
CA LEU A 25 -9.45 19.77 14.30
C LEU A 25 -10.57 20.46 15.10
N ASP A 26 -10.25 21.11 16.22
CA ASP A 26 -11.25 21.70 17.14
C ASP A 26 -12.14 22.77 16.50
N ASP A 27 -11.93 23.10 15.25
CA ASP A 27 -12.53 24.22 14.53
C ASP A 27 -13.61 23.78 13.51
N ASP A 28 -14.43 22.78 13.89
CA ASP A 28 -15.56 22.36 13.05
C ASP A 28 -16.69 23.41 13.00
N GLY A 29 -16.74 24.32 13.99
CA GLY A 29 -17.79 25.33 14.12
C GLY A 29 -18.02 26.14 12.87
N PRO A 30 -17.04 26.83 12.31
CA PRO A 30 -17.21 27.65 11.11
C PRO A 30 -17.72 26.89 9.90
N TYR A 31 -17.32 25.61 9.74
CA TYR A 31 -17.77 24.78 8.65
C TYR A 31 -19.22 24.28 8.86
N ILE A 32 -19.56 23.91 10.09
CA ILE A 32 -20.93 23.56 10.48
C ILE A 32 -21.84 24.79 10.24
N ASP A 33 -21.42 25.97 10.66
CA ASP A 33 -22.15 27.21 10.45
C ASP A 33 -22.34 27.51 8.97
N SER A 34 -21.30 27.37 8.18
CA SER A 34 -21.34 27.55 6.72
C SER A 34 -22.35 26.59 6.07
N LEU A 35 -22.28 25.28 6.39
CA LEU A 35 -23.23 24.30 5.85
C LEU A 35 -24.65 24.56 6.33
N THR A 36 -24.81 24.96 7.58
CA THR A 36 -26.13 25.31 8.16
C THR A 36 -26.70 26.53 7.47
N GLN A 37 -25.89 27.55 7.20
CA GLN A 37 -26.31 28.72 6.44
C GLN A 37 -26.70 28.35 5.01
N VAL A 38 -25.94 27.50 4.33
CA VAL A 38 -26.28 26.97 3.01
C VAL A 38 -27.65 26.28 3.03
N ILE A 39 -27.88 25.40 4.01
CA ILE A 39 -29.14 24.66 4.16
C ILE A 39 -30.32 25.64 4.33
N LYS A 40 -30.13 26.71 5.10
CA LYS A 40 -31.19 27.75 5.36
C LYS A 40 -31.43 28.68 4.18
N SER A 41 -30.36 29.06 3.45
CA SER A 41 -30.44 30.11 2.44
C SER A 41 -30.62 29.58 1.01
N THR A 42 -30.27 28.34 0.73
CA THR A 42 -30.34 27.80 -0.64
C THR A 42 -31.76 27.55 -1.10
N LYS A 43 -32.03 27.97 -2.33
CA LYS A 43 -33.29 27.63 -3.04
C LYS A 43 -33.24 26.24 -3.70
N SER A 44 -32.06 25.65 -3.79
CA SER A 44 -31.85 24.33 -4.42
C SER A 44 -32.00 23.20 -3.40
N ASP A 45 -33.03 22.41 -3.54
CA ASP A 45 -33.24 21.21 -2.72
C ASP A 45 -32.09 20.22 -2.85
N SER A 46 -31.46 20.09 -4.03
CA SER A 46 -30.31 19.21 -4.24
C SER A 46 -29.11 19.67 -3.40
N ILE A 47 -28.81 20.97 -3.39
CA ILE A 47 -27.72 21.54 -2.56
C ILE A 47 -28.05 21.35 -1.06
N ARG A 48 -29.31 21.59 -0.68
CA ARG A 48 -29.79 21.37 0.70
C ARG A 48 -29.60 19.92 1.12
N GLY A 49 -29.97 18.97 0.27
CA GLY A 49 -29.82 17.54 0.54
C GLY A 49 -28.36 17.11 0.72
N ILE A 50 -27.46 17.53 -0.18
CA ILE A 50 -26.02 17.25 -0.07
C ILE A 50 -25.43 17.85 1.20
N SER A 51 -25.75 19.12 1.50
CA SER A 51 -25.26 19.80 2.70
C SER A 51 -25.77 19.13 3.99
N SER A 52 -27.02 18.64 3.97
CA SER A 52 -27.59 17.88 5.08
C SER A 52 -26.90 16.54 5.29
N PHE A 53 -26.56 15.79 4.23
CA PHE A 53 -25.75 14.58 4.34
C PHE A 53 -24.38 14.88 4.94
N LYS A 54 -23.72 15.96 4.52
CA LYS A 54 -22.43 16.38 5.06
C LYS A 54 -22.50 16.71 6.54
N LEU A 55 -23.53 17.46 6.98
CA LEU A 55 -23.74 17.76 8.39
C LEU A 55 -24.07 16.51 9.21
N ALA A 56 -24.90 15.61 8.68
CA ALA A 56 -25.20 14.36 9.33
C ALA A 56 -23.93 13.56 9.61
N ASP A 57 -23.03 13.47 8.63
CA ASP A 57 -21.74 12.78 8.77
C ASP A 57 -20.79 13.47 9.77
N LEU A 58 -20.74 14.80 9.77
CA LEU A 58 -19.95 15.57 10.75
C LEU A 58 -20.45 15.34 12.17
N PHE A 59 -21.76 15.44 12.39
CA PHE A 59 -22.33 15.20 13.71
C PHE A 59 -22.16 13.75 14.19
N ARG A 60 -22.28 12.79 13.28
CA ARG A 60 -22.01 11.39 13.60
C ARG A 60 -20.56 11.18 14.08
N ARG A 61 -19.59 11.82 13.42
CA ARG A 61 -18.16 11.76 13.79
C ARG A 61 -17.90 12.44 15.13
N SER A 62 -18.59 13.52 15.39
CA SER A 62 -18.52 14.27 16.67
C SER A 62 -19.38 13.61 17.78
N LYS A 63 -19.93 12.40 17.52
CA LYS A 63 -20.80 11.66 18.48
C LYS A 63 -22.08 12.38 18.89
N LYS A 64 -22.53 13.35 18.12
CA LYS A 64 -23.80 14.06 18.29
C LYS A 64 -24.88 13.34 17.49
N ASN A 65 -25.27 12.15 17.94
CA ASN A 65 -26.11 11.24 17.15
C ASN A 65 -27.49 11.80 16.83
N GLU A 66 -28.13 12.48 17.77
CA GLU A 66 -29.46 13.11 17.56
C GLU A 66 -29.44 14.12 16.40
N LEU A 67 -28.43 14.98 16.37
CA LEU A 67 -28.26 15.94 15.28
C LEU A 67 -27.93 15.23 13.95
N SER A 68 -27.09 14.21 14.01
CA SER A 68 -26.79 13.39 12.85
C SER A 68 -28.05 12.80 12.24
N ASP A 69 -28.89 12.19 13.05
CA ASP A 69 -30.14 11.55 12.60
C ASP A 69 -31.12 12.58 12.06
N GLN A 70 -31.21 13.74 12.69
CA GLN A 70 -32.07 14.84 12.23
C GLN A 70 -31.69 15.30 10.80
N TYR A 71 -30.39 15.55 10.55
CA TYR A 71 -29.92 15.99 9.22
C TYR A 71 -29.95 14.86 8.20
N LEU A 72 -29.71 13.61 8.62
CA LEU A 72 -29.84 12.43 7.77
C LEU A 72 -31.30 12.25 7.29
N LEU A 73 -32.26 12.40 8.20
CA LEU A 73 -33.68 12.35 7.88
C LEU A 73 -34.07 13.46 6.90
N MET A 74 -33.58 14.69 7.12
CA MET A 74 -33.81 15.80 6.20
C MET A 74 -33.28 15.49 4.80
N ALA A 75 -32.05 15.01 4.70
CA ALA A 75 -31.42 14.65 3.43
C ALA A 75 -32.18 13.53 2.73
N ASN A 76 -32.61 12.50 3.46
CA ASN A 76 -33.35 11.35 2.93
C ASN A 76 -34.76 11.70 2.43
N LYS A 77 -35.41 12.74 2.98
CA LYS A 77 -36.68 13.27 2.44
C LYS A 77 -36.49 13.96 1.06
N ILE A 78 -35.32 14.54 0.84
CA ILE A 78 -35.00 15.24 -0.41
C ILE A 78 -34.45 14.28 -1.48
N ALA A 79 -33.63 13.33 -1.08
CA ALA A 79 -32.86 12.46 -1.97
C ALA A 79 -33.69 11.77 -3.08
N PRO A 80 -34.90 11.23 -2.82
CA PRO A 80 -35.68 10.53 -3.85
C PRO A 80 -36.04 11.39 -5.08
N LYS A 81 -36.10 12.72 -4.91
CA LYS A 81 -36.44 13.66 -5.99
C LYS A 81 -35.29 13.84 -7.01
N TYR A 82 -34.07 13.46 -6.64
CA TYR A 82 -32.88 13.72 -7.44
C TYR A 82 -32.08 12.43 -7.63
N PRO A 83 -31.99 11.86 -8.84
CA PRO A 83 -31.35 10.57 -9.08
C PRO A 83 -29.92 10.49 -8.57
N PHE A 84 -29.12 11.55 -8.75
CA PHE A 84 -27.75 11.61 -8.22
C PHE A 84 -27.74 11.59 -6.68
N LEU A 85 -28.61 12.38 -6.05
CA LEU A 85 -28.69 12.45 -4.60
C LEU A 85 -29.20 11.14 -3.98
N LYS A 86 -30.08 10.42 -4.69
CA LYS A 86 -30.51 9.07 -4.32
C LYS A 86 -29.32 8.10 -4.26
N ALA A 87 -28.42 8.17 -5.23
CA ALA A 87 -27.21 7.36 -5.23
C ALA A 87 -26.25 7.76 -4.07
N VAL A 88 -26.13 9.07 -3.80
CA VAL A 88 -25.36 9.61 -2.66
C VAL A 88 -25.92 9.15 -1.32
N ALA A 89 -27.24 9.10 -1.19
CA ALA A 89 -27.94 8.67 0.02
C ALA A 89 -27.58 7.24 0.43
N ILE A 90 -27.38 6.34 -0.52
CA ILE A 90 -26.95 4.96 -0.23
C ILE A 90 -25.67 4.95 0.58
N TYR A 91 -24.70 5.75 0.19
CA TYR A 91 -23.42 5.86 0.87
C TYR A 91 -23.54 6.41 2.29
N TYR A 92 -24.25 7.53 2.48
CA TYR A 92 -24.38 8.14 3.80
C TYR A 92 -25.22 7.31 4.76
N ASN A 93 -26.27 6.66 4.28
CA ASN A 93 -27.09 5.74 5.09
C ASN A 93 -26.33 4.49 5.51
N ALA A 94 -25.41 4.01 4.66
CA ALA A 94 -24.59 2.85 4.98
C ALA A 94 -23.63 3.11 6.16
N ALA A 95 -23.29 4.36 6.45
CA ALA A 95 -22.35 4.70 7.51
C ALA A 95 -22.79 4.22 8.91
N GLY A 96 -24.11 4.07 9.15
CA GLY A 96 -24.65 3.52 10.40
C GLY A 96 -24.39 2.02 10.59
N LEU A 97 -24.12 1.26 9.52
CA LEU A 97 -23.80 -0.17 9.61
C LEU A 97 -22.43 -0.42 10.25
N VAL A 98 -21.51 0.51 10.02
CA VAL A 98 -20.15 0.45 10.58
C VAL A 98 -20.16 0.45 12.10
N SER A 99 -21.01 1.29 12.73
CA SER A 99 -21.13 1.36 14.19
C SER A 99 -21.77 0.11 14.82
N LYS A 100 -22.47 -0.67 13.99
CA LYS A 100 -23.09 -1.95 14.40
C LYS A 100 -22.17 -3.15 14.15
N GLY A 101 -21.01 -2.95 13.53
CA GLY A 101 -20.09 -4.02 13.12
C GLY A 101 -20.58 -4.85 11.93
N ASP A 102 -21.62 -4.40 11.22
CA ASP A 102 -22.19 -5.11 10.07
C ASP A 102 -21.43 -4.76 8.78
N PHE A 103 -20.22 -5.29 8.70
CA PHE A 103 -19.29 -4.99 7.59
C PHE A 103 -19.74 -5.61 6.27
N ASP A 104 -20.44 -6.74 6.28
CA ASP A 104 -20.92 -7.40 5.06
C ASP A 104 -21.99 -6.55 4.38
N ASN A 105 -22.98 -6.09 5.12
CA ASN A 105 -23.99 -5.21 4.58
C ASN A 105 -23.41 -3.84 4.23
N TYR A 106 -22.45 -3.34 5.01
CA TYR A 106 -21.74 -2.12 4.68
C TYR A 106 -21.05 -2.23 3.32
N ALA A 107 -20.29 -3.31 3.07
CA ALA A 107 -19.65 -3.55 1.78
C ALA A 107 -20.66 -3.64 0.62
N LYS A 108 -21.79 -4.33 0.83
CA LYS A 108 -22.88 -4.42 -0.16
C LYS A 108 -23.41 -3.02 -0.52
N GLN A 109 -23.67 -2.19 0.49
CA GLN A 109 -24.17 -0.83 0.27
C GLN A 109 -23.13 0.06 -0.42
N LEU A 110 -21.85 -0.07 -0.10
CA LEU A 110 -20.78 0.64 -0.78
C LEU A 110 -20.68 0.26 -2.26
N LYS A 111 -20.76 -1.04 -2.58
CA LYS A 111 -20.80 -1.52 -3.97
C LYS A 111 -22.01 -1.00 -4.72
N LEU A 112 -23.18 -0.98 -4.07
CA LEU A 112 -24.40 -0.43 -4.65
C LEU A 112 -24.27 1.06 -4.90
N ALA A 113 -23.75 1.82 -3.95
CA ALA A 113 -23.52 3.26 -4.09
C ALA A 113 -22.53 3.56 -5.24
N ASP A 114 -21.42 2.82 -5.34
CA ASP A 114 -20.47 2.96 -6.45
C ASP A 114 -21.12 2.65 -7.79
N SER A 115 -21.88 1.55 -7.89
CA SER A 115 -22.59 1.14 -9.10
C SER A 115 -23.60 2.20 -9.57
N GLU A 116 -24.37 2.78 -8.65
CA GLU A 116 -25.33 3.82 -8.96
C GLU A 116 -24.64 5.12 -9.38
N LEU A 117 -23.56 5.51 -8.69
CA LEU A 117 -22.80 6.70 -9.01
C LEU A 117 -21.97 6.56 -10.31
N LYS A 118 -21.68 5.35 -10.76
CA LYS A 118 -20.95 5.08 -12.02
C LYS A 118 -21.69 5.61 -13.25
N LYS A 119 -23.01 5.77 -13.16
CA LYS A 119 -23.86 6.36 -14.21
C LYS A 119 -23.53 7.83 -14.46
N TYR A 120 -22.92 8.53 -13.50
CA TYR A 120 -22.63 9.96 -13.57
C TYR A 120 -21.14 10.18 -13.85
N LYS A 121 -20.83 10.82 -14.99
CA LYS A 121 -19.47 11.13 -15.42
C LYS A 121 -19.06 12.56 -15.02
N THR A 122 -19.28 12.91 -13.76
CA THR A 122 -18.92 14.22 -13.19
C THR A 122 -17.74 14.12 -12.26
N LYS A 123 -17.02 15.24 -12.05
CA LYS A 123 -15.91 15.29 -11.09
C LYS A 123 -16.33 14.87 -9.69
N ASP A 124 -17.48 15.35 -9.23
CA ASP A 124 -18.04 15.03 -7.91
C ASP A 124 -18.33 13.52 -7.77
N SER A 125 -18.89 12.91 -8.82
CA SER A 125 -19.11 11.48 -8.84
C SER A 125 -17.78 10.70 -8.76
N TYR A 126 -16.77 11.10 -9.53
CA TYR A 126 -15.49 10.45 -9.50
C TYR A 126 -14.82 10.53 -8.11
N VAL A 127 -14.85 11.71 -7.48
CA VAL A 127 -14.32 11.94 -6.14
C VAL A 127 -15.07 11.11 -5.11
N LEU A 128 -16.40 11.14 -5.09
CA LEU A 128 -17.20 10.38 -4.14
C LEU A 128 -17.02 8.88 -4.32
N ARG A 129 -16.99 8.38 -5.55
CA ARG A 129 -16.70 6.97 -5.84
C ARG A 129 -15.33 6.55 -5.34
N ALA A 130 -14.30 7.39 -5.53
CA ALA A 130 -12.98 7.13 -5.01
C ALA A 130 -12.99 6.94 -3.48
N PHE A 131 -13.81 7.70 -2.77
CA PHE A 131 -13.99 7.54 -1.33
C PHE A 131 -14.80 6.31 -0.92
N ILE A 132 -15.87 6.03 -1.65
CA ILE A 132 -16.66 4.81 -1.45
C ILE A 132 -15.76 3.59 -1.61
N LEU A 133 -14.95 3.56 -2.65
CA LEU A 133 -14.01 2.48 -2.91
C LEU A 133 -12.89 2.41 -1.88
N LYS A 134 -12.42 3.56 -1.39
CA LYS A 134 -11.51 3.59 -0.24
C LYS A 134 -12.14 2.91 0.99
N ASN A 135 -13.41 3.19 1.29
CA ASN A 135 -14.07 2.57 2.42
C ASN A 135 -14.38 1.08 2.18
N LEU A 136 -14.71 0.71 0.95
CA LEU A 136 -14.89 -0.70 0.56
C LEU A 136 -13.59 -1.49 0.75
N SER A 137 -12.51 -0.91 0.32
CA SER A 137 -11.17 -1.40 0.52
C SER A 137 -10.89 -1.68 2.00
N LEU A 138 -11.24 -0.73 2.84
CA LEU A 138 -11.17 -0.81 4.29
C LEU A 138 -11.90 -2.03 4.83
N VAL A 139 -13.12 -2.30 4.34
CA VAL A 139 -13.91 -3.46 4.76
C VAL A 139 -13.23 -4.77 4.35
N TYR A 140 -12.69 -4.85 3.14
CA TYR A 140 -11.99 -6.07 2.71
C TYR A 140 -10.83 -6.44 3.61
N VAL A 141 -10.09 -5.44 4.09
CA VAL A 141 -8.98 -5.71 5.01
C VAL A 141 -9.46 -6.13 6.40
N LEU A 142 -10.56 -5.55 6.90
CA LEU A 142 -11.19 -6.04 8.12
C LEU A 142 -11.59 -7.52 8.02
N GLN A 143 -11.92 -7.96 6.83
CA GLN A 143 -12.26 -9.35 6.53
C GLN A 143 -11.05 -10.21 6.18
N ASN A 144 -9.83 -9.75 6.48
CA ASN A 144 -8.56 -10.42 6.12
C ASN A 144 -8.38 -10.67 4.60
N ASN A 145 -9.05 -9.89 3.76
CA ASN A 145 -8.93 -9.94 2.30
C ASN A 145 -8.21 -8.72 1.75
N GLU A 146 -6.95 -8.57 2.17
CA GLU A 146 -6.09 -7.43 1.86
C GLU A 146 -5.80 -7.27 0.38
N VAL A 147 -5.68 -8.39 -0.31
CA VAL A 147 -5.39 -8.39 -1.75
C VAL A 147 -6.53 -7.73 -2.52
N GLU A 148 -7.78 -8.08 -2.19
CA GLU A 148 -8.94 -7.48 -2.86
C GLU A 148 -9.12 -6.03 -2.45
N GLY A 149 -8.91 -5.75 -1.18
CA GLY A 149 -8.93 -4.40 -0.67
C GLY A 149 -7.93 -3.49 -1.41
N MET A 150 -6.72 -3.90 -1.63
CA MET A 150 -5.69 -3.14 -2.34
C MET A 150 -5.98 -3.05 -3.85
N LYS A 151 -6.51 -4.08 -4.48
CA LYS A 151 -6.96 -4.01 -5.88
C LYS A 151 -7.98 -2.89 -6.11
N VAL A 152 -8.97 -2.78 -5.23
CA VAL A 152 -10.00 -1.73 -5.31
C VAL A 152 -9.37 -0.34 -5.21
N LEU A 153 -8.37 -0.13 -4.34
CA LEU A 153 -7.76 1.19 -4.21
C LEU A 153 -7.02 1.66 -5.44
N VAL A 154 -6.17 0.81 -5.97
CA VAL A 154 -5.22 1.24 -6.98
C VAL A 154 -5.75 1.09 -8.39
N ASN A 155 -6.55 0.05 -8.66
CA ASN A 155 -7.14 -0.07 -10.00
C ASN A 155 -8.39 0.78 -10.17
N GLU A 156 -9.05 1.16 -9.04
CA GLU A 156 -10.34 1.84 -9.12
C GLU A 156 -10.32 3.21 -8.45
N ALA A 157 -9.99 3.29 -7.15
CA ALA A 157 -10.12 4.54 -6.40
C ALA A 157 -9.15 5.63 -6.86
N ILE A 158 -7.85 5.31 -6.99
CA ILE A 158 -6.84 6.28 -7.43
C ILE A 158 -7.10 6.78 -8.87
N PRO A 159 -7.41 5.93 -9.87
CA PRO A 159 -7.79 6.40 -11.20
C PRO A 159 -9.02 7.31 -11.19
N LEU A 160 -10.01 7.03 -10.34
CA LEU A 160 -11.18 7.89 -10.21
C LEU A 160 -10.83 9.23 -9.56
N ALA A 161 -10.04 9.23 -8.50
CA ALA A 161 -9.57 10.46 -7.88
C ALA A 161 -8.76 11.33 -8.85
N LYS A 162 -7.92 10.71 -9.70
CA LYS A 162 -7.21 11.42 -10.78
C LYS A 162 -8.17 12.03 -11.79
N LYS A 163 -9.21 11.30 -12.21
CA LYS A 163 -10.27 11.82 -13.09
C LYS A 163 -11.08 12.94 -12.43
N GLY A 164 -11.28 12.87 -11.14
CA GLY A 164 -11.93 13.90 -10.34
C GLY A 164 -11.09 15.17 -10.18
N GLY A 165 -9.77 15.04 -10.27
CA GLY A 165 -8.81 16.13 -10.12
C GLY A 165 -8.70 16.68 -8.69
N ASP A 166 -9.09 15.90 -7.67
CA ASP A 166 -9.02 16.29 -6.26
C ASP A 166 -7.70 15.81 -5.65
N LEU A 167 -6.76 16.74 -5.47
CA LEU A 167 -5.43 16.47 -4.98
C LEU A 167 -5.41 16.08 -3.49
N GLU A 168 -6.35 16.62 -2.70
CA GLU A 168 -6.49 16.22 -1.30
C GLU A 168 -6.93 14.77 -1.18
N VAL A 169 -7.91 14.36 -1.99
CA VAL A 169 -8.36 12.96 -2.05
C VAL A 169 -7.24 12.06 -2.52
N LEU A 170 -6.50 12.44 -3.54
CA LEU A 170 -5.33 11.70 -3.98
C LEU A 170 -4.32 11.53 -2.84
N SER A 171 -4.05 12.60 -2.09
CA SER A 171 -3.11 12.53 -0.97
C SER A 171 -3.57 11.54 0.10
N ILE A 172 -4.87 11.52 0.42
CA ILE A 172 -5.48 10.56 1.36
C ILE A 172 -5.34 9.12 0.84
N LEU A 173 -5.61 8.90 -0.45
CA LEU A 173 -5.51 7.59 -1.06
C LEU A 173 -4.06 7.08 -1.04
N TYR A 174 -3.09 7.91 -1.43
CA TYR A 174 -1.67 7.55 -1.40
C TYR A 174 -1.15 7.34 0.03
N LYS A 175 -1.59 8.16 1.00
CA LYS A 175 -1.30 7.90 2.43
C LYS A 175 -1.90 6.55 2.85
N SER A 176 -3.13 6.25 2.48
CA SER A 176 -3.78 4.99 2.84
C SER A 176 -3.03 3.79 2.27
N VAL A 177 -2.56 3.93 1.03
CA VAL A 177 -1.64 2.98 0.39
C VAL A 177 -0.38 2.80 1.24
N ALA A 178 0.26 3.89 1.66
CA ALA A 178 1.47 3.84 2.48
C ALA A 178 1.23 3.15 3.82
N VAL A 179 0.12 3.48 4.50
CA VAL A 179 -0.24 2.87 5.79
C VAL A 179 -0.41 1.36 5.68
N ILE A 180 -0.93 0.85 4.57
CA ILE A 180 -1.01 -0.59 4.31
C ILE A 180 0.42 -1.18 4.16
N PHE A 181 1.32 -0.55 3.41
CA PHE A 181 2.71 -0.97 3.34
C PHE A 181 3.41 -0.91 4.69
N MET A 182 3.10 0.08 5.53
CA MET A 182 3.62 0.14 6.89
C MET A 182 3.19 -1.07 7.73
N ASN A 183 1.96 -1.54 7.61
CA ASN A 183 1.45 -2.69 8.36
C ASN A 183 2.06 -4.02 7.90
N SER A 184 2.45 -4.10 6.63
CA SER A 184 3.11 -5.28 6.06
C SER A 184 4.65 -5.24 6.16
N GLU A 185 5.19 -4.34 6.98
CA GLU A 185 6.63 -4.08 7.18
C GLU A 185 7.40 -3.63 5.92
N GLU A 186 6.72 -3.36 4.81
CA GLU A 186 7.32 -2.81 3.60
C GLU A 186 7.51 -1.29 3.71
N ARG A 187 8.22 -0.87 4.75
CA ARG A 187 8.38 0.53 5.17
C ARG A 187 8.96 1.45 4.12
N VAL A 188 9.71 0.92 3.23
CA VAL A 188 10.36 1.69 2.17
C VAL A 188 9.43 1.98 1.01
N LYS A 189 8.56 1.04 0.66
CA LYS A 189 7.46 1.35 -0.25
C LYS A 189 6.52 2.37 0.38
N ALA A 190 6.18 2.17 1.64
CA ALA A 190 5.40 3.14 2.38
C ALA A 190 5.98 4.55 2.23
N ASN A 191 7.31 4.69 2.34
CA ASN A 191 7.97 5.98 2.21
C ASN A 191 7.79 6.59 0.81
N SER A 192 7.88 5.80 -0.25
CA SER A 192 7.61 6.27 -1.61
C SER A 192 6.18 6.82 -1.75
N TYR A 193 5.20 6.08 -1.23
CA TYR A 193 3.81 6.50 -1.29
C TYR A 193 3.50 7.69 -0.38
N LEU A 194 4.14 7.78 0.80
CA LEU A 194 4.04 8.97 1.66
C LEU A 194 4.66 10.20 1.01
N LYS A 195 5.76 10.03 0.28
CA LYS A 195 6.34 11.12 -0.51
C LYS A 195 5.33 11.63 -1.52
N THR A 196 4.70 10.75 -2.29
CA THR A 196 3.66 11.12 -3.26
C THR A 196 2.44 11.75 -2.58
N ALA A 197 2.01 11.22 -1.41
CA ALA A 197 0.92 11.81 -0.63
C ALA A 197 1.25 13.24 -0.19
N LYS A 198 2.49 13.47 0.27
CA LYS A 198 2.99 14.81 0.63
C LYS A 198 3.03 15.75 -0.57
N GLU A 199 3.47 15.28 -1.72
CA GLU A 199 3.49 16.08 -2.96
C GLU A 199 2.08 16.53 -3.35
N TYR A 200 1.09 15.63 -3.29
CA TYR A 200 -0.31 15.98 -3.60
C TYR A 200 -0.92 16.94 -2.58
N ILE A 201 -0.70 16.72 -1.27
CA ILE A 201 -1.28 17.61 -0.26
C ILE A 201 -0.65 19.01 -0.28
N GLU A 202 0.63 19.15 -0.61
CA GLU A 202 1.28 20.46 -0.73
C GLU A 202 0.78 21.25 -1.97
N GLN A 203 0.29 20.55 -2.99
CA GLN A 203 -0.32 21.14 -4.18
C GLN A 203 -1.84 21.33 -4.07
N ALA A 204 -2.47 20.78 -3.02
CA ALA A 204 -3.91 20.83 -2.85
C ALA A 204 -4.39 22.25 -2.49
N ASN A 205 -5.70 22.47 -2.64
CA ASN A 205 -6.34 23.73 -2.30
C ASN A 205 -6.32 23.97 -0.78
N THR A 206 -5.58 24.96 -0.33
CA THR A 206 -5.43 25.32 1.08
C THR A 206 -6.70 25.86 1.72
N SER A 207 -7.70 26.28 0.93
CA SER A 207 -9.00 26.73 1.43
C SER A 207 -9.96 25.58 1.74
N SER A 208 -9.60 24.34 1.43
CA SER A 208 -10.39 23.19 1.83
C SER A 208 -10.43 23.08 3.36
N TYR A 209 -11.63 22.95 3.90
CA TYR A 209 -11.85 22.73 5.33
C TYR A 209 -10.99 21.61 5.93
N SER A 210 -10.68 20.63 5.12
CA SER A 210 -9.97 19.42 5.54
C SER A 210 -8.49 19.44 5.29
N TYR A 211 -7.99 20.44 4.62
CA TYR A 211 -6.61 20.50 4.18
C TYR A 211 -5.59 20.35 5.33
N LEU A 212 -5.76 21.13 6.39
CA LEU A 212 -4.83 21.12 7.53
C LEU A 212 -4.86 19.78 8.27
N GLU A 213 -6.05 19.23 8.45
CA GLU A 213 -6.25 17.91 9.07
C GLU A 213 -5.57 16.81 8.26
N THR A 214 -5.85 16.76 6.96
CA THR A 214 -5.24 15.79 6.04
C THR A 214 -3.72 15.94 6.02
N LYS A 215 -3.25 17.18 5.99
CA LYS A 215 -1.81 17.49 5.99
C LYS A 215 -1.13 17.02 7.27
N ALA A 216 -1.70 17.34 8.43
CA ALA A 216 -1.15 16.89 9.71
C ALA A 216 -1.13 15.36 9.81
N ASP A 217 -2.21 14.70 9.44
CA ASP A 217 -2.32 13.23 9.47
C ASP A 217 -1.28 12.56 8.56
N ILE A 218 -1.03 13.09 7.37
CA ILE A 218 0.02 12.60 6.48
C ILE A 218 1.41 12.72 7.13
N TYR A 219 1.72 13.87 7.72
CA TYR A 219 3.01 14.06 8.38
C TYR A 219 3.18 13.19 9.64
N ILE A 220 2.12 12.98 10.41
CA ILE A 220 2.12 12.07 11.56
C ILE A 220 2.48 10.65 11.12
N VAL A 221 1.82 10.14 10.08
CA VAL A 221 2.10 8.81 9.52
C VAL A 221 3.53 8.73 8.95
N ASP A 222 3.98 9.81 8.30
CA ASP A 222 5.34 9.88 7.76
C ASP A 222 6.40 9.79 8.87
N VAL A 223 6.20 10.45 10.02
CA VAL A 223 7.09 10.34 11.19
C VAL A 223 7.21 8.88 11.65
N GLU A 224 6.09 8.19 11.81
CA GLU A 224 6.10 6.79 12.26
C GLU A 224 6.90 5.90 11.28
N ASN A 225 6.71 6.10 9.97
CA ASN A 225 7.42 5.34 8.96
C ASN A 225 8.92 5.66 8.92
N LEU A 226 9.27 6.95 8.94
CA LEU A 226 10.66 7.40 8.92
C LEU A 226 11.42 6.96 10.18
N CYS A 227 10.79 7.00 11.34
CA CYS A 227 11.35 6.48 12.59
C CYS A 227 11.63 4.97 12.51
N PHE A 228 10.74 4.21 11.87
CA PHE A 228 10.99 2.78 11.66
C PHE A 228 12.20 2.54 10.76
N LEU A 229 12.35 3.34 9.71
CA LEU A 229 13.47 3.32 8.78
C LEU A 229 14.76 3.93 9.37
N THR A 230 14.77 4.33 10.65
CA THR A 230 15.87 5.01 11.31
C THR A 230 16.28 6.36 10.69
N MET A 231 15.41 6.95 9.88
CA MET A 231 15.60 8.25 9.23
C MET A 231 15.15 9.39 10.14
N THR A 232 15.84 9.53 11.28
CA THR A 232 15.41 10.40 12.37
C THR A 232 15.44 11.89 12.02
N ALA A 233 16.34 12.32 11.14
CA ALA A 233 16.43 13.72 10.72
C ALA A 233 15.23 14.13 9.86
N GLU A 234 14.80 13.29 8.95
CA GLU A 234 13.61 13.48 8.12
C GLU A 234 12.33 13.36 8.96
N ALA A 235 12.31 12.38 9.87
CA ALA A 235 11.22 12.22 10.83
C ALA A 235 11.00 13.49 11.66
N LYS A 236 12.09 14.14 12.12
CA LYS A 236 12.00 15.43 12.85
C LYS A 236 11.35 16.51 12.01
N LYS A 237 11.73 16.64 10.72
CA LYS A 237 11.12 17.63 9.82
C LYS A 237 9.62 17.42 9.68
N SER A 238 9.19 16.17 9.51
CA SER A 238 7.78 15.83 9.41
C SER A 238 7.04 16.03 10.72
N LEU A 239 7.67 15.70 11.84
CA LEU A 239 7.15 15.96 13.18
C LEU A 239 6.90 17.44 13.43
N ASP A 240 7.87 18.30 13.06
CA ASP A 240 7.76 19.76 13.22
C ASP A 240 6.64 20.33 12.34
N LYS A 241 6.47 19.83 11.13
CA LYS A 241 5.35 20.22 10.25
C LYS A 241 4.00 19.82 10.86
N ALA A 242 3.87 18.60 11.39
CA ALA A 242 2.67 18.16 12.10
C ALA A 242 2.44 19.02 13.36
N TYR A 243 3.47 19.26 14.16
CA TYR A 243 3.39 20.09 15.36
C TYR A 243 2.88 21.50 15.09
N ASN A 244 3.36 22.14 14.02
CA ASN A 244 2.94 23.49 13.65
C ASN A 244 1.45 23.61 13.35
N ILE A 245 0.80 22.51 12.98
CA ILE A 245 -0.65 22.44 12.82
C ILE A 245 -1.31 22.12 14.16
N ILE A 246 -0.89 21.04 14.82
CA ILE A 246 -1.50 20.50 16.04
C ILE A 246 -1.45 21.49 17.21
N LYS A 247 -0.36 22.26 17.36
CA LYS A 247 -0.23 23.27 18.44
C LYS A 247 -1.31 24.35 18.41
N LYS A 248 -1.92 24.59 17.27
CA LYS A 248 -3.05 25.54 17.11
C LYS A 248 -4.39 24.90 17.43
N HIS A 249 -4.45 23.59 17.56
CA HIS A 249 -5.65 22.78 17.80
C HIS A 249 -5.42 21.75 18.94
N PRO A 250 -5.14 22.24 20.16
CA PRO A 250 -4.70 21.37 21.27
C PRO A 250 -5.74 20.34 21.70
N ASN A 251 -7.00 20.62 21.50
CA ASN A 251 -8.10 19.71 21.84
C ASN A 251 -8.49 18.78 20.68
N SER A 252 -7.82 18.85 19.56
CA SER A 252 -8.04 17.94 18.43
C SER A 252 -7.84 16.48 18.87
N ASN A 253 -8.73 15.59 18.40
CA ASN A 253 -8.51 14.15 18.57
C ASN A 253 -7.29 13.64 17.77
N LEU A 254 -6.83 14.40 16.76
CA LEU A 254 -5.60 14.13 16.03
C LEU A 254 -4.33 14.30 16.88
N SER A 255 -4.43 15.08 17.99
CA SER A 255 -3.31 15.28 18.93
C SER A 255 -2.83 13.96 19.56
N GLY A 256 -3.73 13.03 19.81
CA GLY A 256 -3.35 11.69 20.31
C GLY A 256 -2.45 10.94 19.32
N SER A 257 -2.79 10.96 18.02
CA SER A 257 -1.96 10.36 16.96
C SER A 257 -0.62 11.09 16.81
N TYR A 258 -0.62 12.43 16.92
CA TYR A 258 0.61 13.20 16.94
C TYR A 258 1.54 12.77 18.09
N TYR A 259 1.01 12.67 19.31
CA TYR A 259 1.80 12.25 20.48
C TYR A 259 2.27 10.79 20.36
N THR A 260 1.55 9.94 19.63
CA THR A 260 2.04 8.59 19.30
C THR A 260 3.29 8.66 18.46
N ALA A 261 3.26 9.43 17.38
CA ALA A 261 4.40 9.61 16.49
C ALA A 261 5.58 10.32 17.17
N GLU A 262 5.29 11.37 17.97
CA GLU A 262 6.30 12.09 18.76
C GLU A 262 6.97 11.17 19.78
N GLY A 263 6.19 10.39 20.50
CA GLY A 263 6.70 9.39 21.45
C GLY A 263 7.59 8.36 20.79
N TYR A 264 7.17 7.87 19.61
CA TYR A 264 7.98 6.93 18.83
C TYR A 264 9.28 7.56 18.30
N TYR A 265 9.23 8.82 17.88
CA TYR A 265 10.41 9.58 17.51
C TYR A 265 11.39 9.69 18.69
N PHE A 266 10.94 10.10 19.87
CA PHE A 266 11.78 10.20 21.06
C PHE A 266 12.34 8.84 21.48
N TYR A 267 11.56 7.78 21.37
CA TYR A 267 12.06 6.43 21.60
C TYR A 267 13.21 6.08 20.64
N LYS A 268 13.03 6.31 19.33
CA LYS A 268 14.04 6.01 18.32
C LYS A 268 15.32 6.88 18.44
N THR A 269 15.22 8.04 19.04
CA THR A 269 16.36 8.94 19.32
C THR A 269 16.97 8.73 20.72
N GLY A 270 16.55 7.70 21.47
CA GLY A 270 17.08 7.39 22.79
C GLY A 270 16.58 8.30 23.92
N GLN A 271 15.63 9.19 23.63
CA GLN A 271 15.08 10.13 24.61
C GLN A 271 13.88 9.51 25.34
N PHE A 272 14.10 8.43 26.06
CA PHE A 272 13.03 7.58 26.62
C PHE A 272 12.09 8.34 27.56
N ASN A 273 12.59 9.23 28.39
CA ASN A 273 11.75 10.04 29.29
C ASN A 273 10.81 10.99 28.50
N ASN A 274 11.29 11.58 27.41
CA ASN A 274 10.47 12.42 26.54
C ASN A 274 9.43 11.55 25.80
N SER A 275 9.82 10.35 25.39
CA SER A 275 8.91 9.36 24.77
C SER A 275 7.74 9.03 25.71
N LEU A 276 8.02 8.71 26.99
CA LEU A 276 7.00 8.44 27.99
C LEU A 276 6.05 9.64 28.18
N LYS A 277 6.62 10.85 28.31
CA LYS A 277 5.82 12.10 28.43
C LYS A 277 4.89 12.32 27.23
N SER A 278 5.37 12.06 26.03
CA SER A 278 4.54 12.19 24.81
C SER A 278 3.40 11.17 24.82
N TYR A 279 3.69 9.91 25.12
CA TYR A 279 2.65 8.90 25.24
C TYR A 279 1.62 9.23 26.32
N ASP A 280 2.04 9.75 27.46
CA ASP A 280 1.12 10.19 28.55
C ASP A 280 0.20 11.31 28.07
N LYS A 281 0.73 12.33 27.39
CA LYS A 281 -0.10 13.37 26.75
C LYS A 281 -1.09 12.79 25.76
N GLY A 282 -0.64 11.84 24.94
CA GLY A 282 -1.49 11.14 24.00
C GLY A 282 -2.60 10.35 24.68
N ILE A 283 -2.29 9.65 25.77
CA ILE A 283 -3.27 8.90 26.59
C ILE A 283 -4.33 9.85 27.16
N VAL A 284 -3.91 10.98 27.72
CA VAL A 284 -4.85 12.00 28.24
C VAL A 284 -5.77 12.49 27.12
N ASN A 285 -5.22 12.86 25.96
CA ASN A 285 -6.02 13.32 24.83
C ASN A 285 -6.98 12.24 24.31
N SER A 286 -6.48 11.02 24.09
CA SER A 286 -7.31 9.93 23.58
C SER A 286 -8.41 9.51 24.56
N THR A 287 -8.15 9.59 25.87
CA THR A 287 -9.14 9.34 26.93
C THR A 287 -10.22 10.42 26.95
N LEU A 288 -9.82 11.69 26.81
CA LEU A 288 -10.76 12.82 26.69
C LEU A 288 -11.73 12.62 25.53
N HIS A 289 -11.21 12.16 24.39
CA HIS A 289 -12.02 11.87 23.21
C HIS A 289 -12.69 10.49 23.24
N LYS A 290 -12.54 9.75 24.36
CA LYS A 290 -13.04 8.38 24.50
C LYS A 290 -12.58 7.47 23.36
N ASP A 291 -11.34 7.67 22.86
CA ASP A 291 -10.70 6.85 21.84
C ASP A 291 -9.93 5.72 22.52
N VAL A 292 -10.63 4.64 22.93
CA VAL A 292 -10.04 3.49 23.63
C VAL A 292 -8.96 2.80 22.80
N LEU A 293 -9.10 2.78 21.45
CA LEU A 293 -8.13 2.15 20.57
C LEU A 293 -6.80 2.86 20.58
N LEU A 294 -6.87 4.16 20.38
CA LEU A 294 -5.67 4.99 20.42
C LEU A 294 -5.07 4.98 21.82
N THR A 295 -5.91 5.00 22.87
CA THR A 295 -5.45 4.89 24.24
C THR A 295 -4.67 3.60 24.48
N ASN A 296 -5.18 2.47 24.02
CA ASN A 296 -4.49 1.19 24.16
C ASN A 296 -3.24 1.09 23.31
N ARG A 297 -3.26 1.65 22.09
CA ARG A 297 -2.07 1.78 21.24
C ARG A 297 -0.99 2.61 21.93
N LEU A 298 -1.35 3.74 22.54
CA LEU A 298 -0.43 4.62 23.26
C LEU A 298 0.12 3.93 24.52
N LYS A 299 -0.73 3.27 25.30
CA LYS A 299 -0.32 2.44 26.44
C LYS A 299 0.68 1.38 25.98
N PHE A 300 0.37 0.63 24.93
CA PHE A 300 1.29 -0.36 24.40
C PHE A 300 2.61 0.27 23.92
N SER A 301 2.55 1.41 23.27
CA SER A 301 3.77 2.09 22.79
C SER A 301 4.70 2.52 23.94
N LYS A 302 4.16 2.81 25.14
CA LYS A 302 4.94 3.09 26.37
C LYS A 302 5.83 1.92 26.81
N TYR A 303 5.46 0.69 26.46
CA TYR A 303 6.26 -0.49 26.74
C TYR A 303 7.69 -0.38 26.17
N LEU A 304 7.84 0.19 24.96
CA LEU A 304 9.14 0.28 24.29
C LEU A 304 10.18 1.09 25.09
N PRO A 305 9.91 2.35 25.48
CA PRO A 305 10.85 3.11 26.31
C PRO A 305 11.01 2.54 27.73
N LEU A 306 9.98 1.95 28.35
CA LEU A 306 10.11 1.29 29.63
C LEU A 306 11.08 0.11 29.58
N LYS A 307 10.95 -0.75 28.58
CA LYS A 307 11.88 -1.85 28.34
C LYS A 307 13.30 -1.35 28.07
N ALA A 308 13.46 -0.32 27.26
CA ALA A 308 14.76 0.28 26.94
C ALA A 308 15.44 0.90 28.17
N MET A 309 14.67 1.36 29.16
CA MET A 309 15.13 1.87 30.44
C MET A 309 15.33 0.79 31.50
N ASN A 310 15.18 -0.48 31.13
CA ASN A 310 15.19 -1.63 32.05
C ASN A 310 14.12 -1.55 33.18
N ARG A 311 13.03 -0.80 32.95
CA ARG A 311 11.89 -0.70 33.87
C ARG A 311 10.92 -1.85 33.59
N LEU A 312 11.42 -3.08 33.84
CA LEU A 312 10.70 -4.29 33.42
C LEU A 312 9.42 -4.53 34.21
N GLU A 313 9.38 -4.16 35.50
CA GLU A 313 8.16 -4.27 36.32
C GLU A 313 7.04 -3.35 35.78
N ASP A 314 7.36 -2.09 35.51
CA ASP A 314 6.39 -1.14 34.94
C ASP A 314 5.89 -1.60 33.55
N ALA A 315 6.77 -2.14 32.75
CA ALA A 315 6.44 -2.69 31.43
C ALA A 315 5.54 -3.94 31.55
N LYS A 316 5.80 -4.81 32.55
CA LYS A 316 4.99 -5.99 32.85
C LYS A 316 3.56 -5.58 33.25
N ASP A 317 3.45 -4.68 34.23
CA ASP A 317 2.15 -4.24 34.75
C ASP A 317 1.29 -3.56 33.67
N LEU A 318 1.94 -2.77 32.82
CA LEU A 318 1.29 -2.14 31.64
C LEU A 318 0.75 -3.18 30.65
N LEU A 319 1.53 -4.22 30.34
CA LEU A 319 1.09 -5.27 29.41
C LEU A 319 0.02 -6.17 30.03
N LEU A 320 0.05 -6.41 31.34
CA LEU A 320 -0.97 -7.15 32.04
C LEU A 320 -2.30 -6.38 32.06
N ASP A 321 -2.27 -5.06 32.31
CA ASP A 321 -3.45 -4.19 32.19
C ASP A 321 -4.06 -4.27 30.79
N LEU A 322 -3.21 -4.19 29.76
CA LEU A 322 -3.66 -4.31 28.38
C LEU A 322 -4.29 -5.66 28.07
N ILE A 323 -3.71 -6.76 28.53
CA ILE A 323 -4.28 -8.12 28.33
C ILE A 323 -5.63 -8.24 29.08
N GLY A 324 -5.72 -7.65 30.28
CA GLY A 324 -6.95 -7.70 31.10
C GLY A 324 -8.08 -6.83 30.55
N THR A 325 -7.75 -5.76 29.83
CA THR A 325 -8.70 -4.75 29.36
C THR A 325 -9.02 -4.82 27.88
N THR A 326 -8.20 -5.53 27.08
CA THR A 326 -8.36 -5.64 25.62
C THR A 326 -8.95 -6.97 25.21
N THR A 327 -10.01 -6.93 24.46
CA THR A 327 -10.69 -8.13 23.95
C THR A 327 -10.44 -8.38 22.47
N ASN A 328 -10.14 -9.63 22.15
CA ASN A 328 -10.40 -10.36 20.89
C ASN A 328 -9.59 -10.05 19.62
N PHE A 329 -8.57 -9.23 19.59
CA PHE A 329 -7.67 -9.24 18.43
C PHE A 329 -6.50 -10.20 18.68
N ALA A 330 -6.53 -11.38 18.03
CA ALA A 330 -5.54 -12.43 18.24
C ALA A 330 -4.09 -11.95 18.02
N ILE A 331 -3.87 -10.96 17.15
CA ILE A 331 -2.54 -10.38 16.90
C ILE A 331 -2.08 -9.47 18.04
N ASP A 332 -2.98 -8.72 18.68
CA ASP A 332 -2.61 -7.94 19.85
C ASP A 332 -2.24 -8.87 21.01
N GLN A 333 -3.05 -9.89 21.25
CA GLN A 333 -2.75 -10.94 22.22
C GLN A 333 -1.43 -11.64 21.94
N ARG A 334 -1.16 -11.97 20.68
CA ARG A 334 0.12 -12.55 20.26
C ARG A 334 1.30 -11.65 20.64
N ASN A 335 1.22 -10.35 20.31
CA ASN A 335 2.32 -9.44 20.59
C ASN A 335 2.49 -9.18 22.09
N PHE A 336 1.41 -9.02 22.85
CA PHE A 336 1.49 -8.83 24.29
C PHE A 336 2.04 -10.07 25.00
N THR A 337 1.57 -11.25 24.63
CA THR A 337 2.06 -12.50 25.22
C THR A 337 3.53 -12.73 24.89
N LYS A 338 3.95 -12.41 23.66
CA LYS A 338 5.36 -12.45 23.26
C LYS A 338 6.21 -11.53 24.13
N GLU A 339 5.81 -10.25 24.22
CA GLU A 339 6.60 -9.27 24.96
C GLU A 339 6.58 -9.54 26.47
N LEU A 340 5.47 -10.05 27.01
CA LEU A 340 5.42 -10.50 28.42
C LEU A 340 6.34 -11.68 28.68
N ALA A 341 6.44 -12.63 27.76
CA ALA A 341 7.38 -13.74 27.92
C ALA A 341 8.82 -13.22 28.07
N PHE A 342 9.25 -12.28 27.21
CA PHE A 342 10.58 -11.65 27.29
C PHE A 342 10.78 -10.82 28.57
N ILE A 343 9.73 -10.12 29.03
CA ILE A 343 9.82 -9.34 30.26
C ILE A 343 9.97 -10.28 31.48
N TYR A 344 9.16 -11.33 31.56
CA TYR A 344 9.27 -12.31 32.64
C TYR A 344 10.61 -13.04 32.63
N GLU A 345 11.15 -13.33 31.44
CA GLU A 345 12.52 -13.85 31.28
C GLU A 345 13.55 -12.87 31.86
N GLY A 346 13.45 -11.57 31.48
CA GLY A 346 14.31 -10.52 32.01
C GLY A 346 14.19 -10.29 33.51
N LEU A 347 13.03 -10.59 34.11
CA LEU A 347 12.78 -10.55 35.54
C LEU A 347 13.18 -11.84 36.28
N GLY A 348 13.62 -12.87 35.55
CA GLY A 348 13.98 -14.18 36.12
C GLY A 348 12.79 -15.07 36.46
N ASP A 349 11.57 -14.69 36.14
CA ASP A 349 10.37 -15.50 36.34
C ASP A 349 10.15 -16.46 35.17
N THR A 350 10.93 -17.52 35.14
CA THR A 350 10.92 -18.56 34.11
C THR A 350 9.54 -19.23 33.96
N LYS A 351 8.79 -19.36 35.04
CA LYS A 351 7.46 -19.97 35.03
C LYS A 351 6.45 -19.14 34.21
N ASN A 352 6.38 -17.86 34.47
CA ASN A 352 5.49 -16.97 33.72
C ASN A 352 6.04 -16.70 32.31
N ALA A 353 7.35 -16.62 32.12
CA ALA A 353 7.96 -16.54 30.81
C ALA A 353 7.51 -17.70 29.92
N TYR A 354 7.64 -18.95 30.40
CA TYR A 354 7.14 -20.12 29.69
C TYR A 354 5.64 -20.11 29.44
N LYS A 355 4.85 -19.73 30.44
CA LYS A 355 3.39 -19.63 30.32
C LYS A 355 2.98 -18.69 29.19
N TYR A 356 3.60 -17.51 29.10
CA TYR A 356 3.25 -16.51 28.06
C TYR A 356 3.85 -16.87 26.71
N LEU A 357 5.02 -17.51 26.67
CA LEU A 357 5.61 -18.04 25.46
C LEU A 357 4.71 -19.13 24.85
N SER A 358 4.21 -20.06 25.67
CA SER A 358 3.27 -21.10 25.23
C SER A 358 1.98 -20.51 24.66
N LYS A 359 1.42 -19.47 25.33
CA LYS A 359 0.26 -18.74 24.80
C LYS A 359 0.57 -18.05 23.47
N TYR A 360 1.72 -17.40 23.39
CA TYR A 360 2.19 -16.79 22.12
C TYR A 360 2.24 -17.81 21.00
N THR A 361 2.87 -18.99 21.25
CA THR A 361 3.01 -20.02 20.23
C THR A 361 1.65 -20.52 19.73
N ALA A 362 0.72 -20.81 20.66
CA ALA A 362 -0.63 -21.25 20.32
C ALA A 362 -1.40 -20.22 19.45
N ILE A 363 -1.31 -18.93 19.81
CA ILE A 363 -1.94 -17.85 19.05
C ILE A 363 -1.25 -17.67 17.69
N ASN A 364 0.08 -17.70 17.66
CA ASN A 364 0.86 -17.55 16.45
C ASN A 364 0.58 -18.65 15.44
N ASP A 365 0.48 -19.89 15.88
CA ASP A 365 0.14 -21.02 15.02
C ASP A 365 -1.28 -20.88 14.43
N SER A 366 -2.23 -20.43 15.24
CA SER A 366 -3.59 -20.15 14.78
C SER A 366 -3.63 -19.02 13.73
N LEU A 367 -2.79 -18.00 13.87
CA LEU A 367 -2.70 -16.87 12.94
C LEU A 367 -1.97 -17.23 11.63
N ASN A 368 -0.96 -18.09 11.70
CA ASN A 368 -0.20 -18.53 10.53
C ASN A 368 -1.06 -19.28 9.51
N ILE A 369 -2.13 -19.93 9.93
CA ILE A 369 -3.11 -20.56 9.04
C ILE A 369 -3.86 -19.46 8.22
N SER A 370 -4.27 -18.39 8.86
CA SER A 370 -4.92 -17.25 8.19
C SER A 370 -3.96 -16.48 7.29
N GLU A 371 -2.72 -16.27 7.76
CA GLU A 371 -1.64 -15.61 7.00
C GLU A 371 -1.21 -16.43 5.77
N SER A 372 -1.14 -17.76 5.91
CA SER A 372 -0.84 -18.66 4.80
C SER A 372 -1.95 -18.65 3.74
N LYS A 373 -3.21 -18.58 4.14
CA LYS A 373 -4.36 -18.40 3.21
C LYS A 373 -4.29 -17.06 2.48
N GLY A 374 -3.93 -15.97 3.17
CA GLY A 374 -3.73 -14.66 2.54
C GLY A 374 -2.55 -14.65 1.56
N LYS A 375 -1.44 -15.30 1.92
CA LYS A 375 -0.26 -15.45 1.04
C LYS A 375 -0.57 -16.33 -0.18
N ILE A 376 -1.34 -17.40 -0.01
CA ILE A 376 -1.80 -18.28 -1.11
C ILE A 376 -2.72 -17.48 -2.05
N ALA A 377 -3.69 -16.74 -1.53
CA ALA A 377 -4.57 -15.91 -2.35
C ALA A 377 -3.81 -14.78 -3.08
N ALA A 378 -2.79 -14.19 -2.45
CA ALA A 378 -1.91 -13.20 -3.07
C ALA A 378 -1.01 -13.81 -4.16
N LEU A 379 -0.49 -15.01 -3.93
CA LEU A 379 0.26 -15.80 -4.91
C LEU A 379 -0.63 -16.24 -6.08
N GLU A 380 -1.85 -16.68 -5.80
CA GLU A 380 -2.84 -17.07 -6.80
C GLU A 380 -3.29 -15.87 -7.66
N ALA A 381 -3.52 -14.71 -7.05
CA ALA A 381 -3.80 -13.47 -7.76
C ALA A 381 -2.61 -13.02 -8.63
N LYS A 382 -1.37 -13.19 -8.13
CA LYS A 382 -0.13 -12.91 -8.88
C LYS A 382 0.07 -13.92 -10.02
N PHE A 383 -0.22 -15.19 -9.78
CA PHE A 383 -0.17 -16.24 -10.79
C PHE A 383 -1.20 -16.00 -11.88
N ASN A 384 -2.47 -15.76 -11.52
CA ASN A 384 -3.53 -15.43 -12.46
C ASN A 384 -3.24 -14.14 -13.26
N LYS A 385 -2.56 -13.16 -12.64
CA LYS A 385 -2.10 -11.96 -13.34
C LYS A 385 -1.05 -12.31 -14.39
N VAL A 386 -0.02 -13.07 -14.00
CA VAL A 386 1.06 -13.51 -14.90
C VAL A 386 0.50 -14.39 -16.04
N GLU A 387 -0.46 -15.26 -15.72
CA GLU A 387 -1.12 -16.11 -16.72
C GLU A 387 -1.98 -15.28 -17.68
N ASN A 388 -2.73 -14.30 -17.17
CA ASN A 388 -3.49 -13.37 -17.99
C ASN A 388 -2.56 -12.46 -18.84
N GLU A 389 -1.46 -11.98 -18.29
CA GLU A 389 -0.44 -11.21 -19.03
C GLU A 389 0.19 -12.09 -20.14
N LYS A 390 0.50 -13.36 -19.82
CA LYS A 390 0.99 -14.33 -20.80
C LYS A 390 -0.06 -14.62 -21.87
N LYS A 391 -1.33 -14.74 -21.50
CA LYS A 391 -2.45 -14.93 -22.43
C LYS A 391 -2.71 -13.69 -23.29
N ILE A 392 -2.62 -12.49 -22.68
CA ILE A 392 -2.68 -11.21 -23.40
C ILE A 392 -1.50 -11.09 -24.36
N SER A 393 -0.28 -11.37 -23.91
CA SER A 393 0.91 -11.36 -24.76
C SER A 393 0.83 -12.39 -25.88
N MET A 394 0.29 -13.60 -25.62
CA MET A 394 0.03 -14.60 -26.68
C MET A 394 -1.04 -14.12 -27.69
N LEU A 395 -2.12 -13.52 -27.21
CA LEU A 395 -3.17 -12.96 -28.06
C LEU A 395 -2.68 -11.74 -28.86
N GLU A 396 -1.83 -10.92 -28.26
CA GLU A 396 -1.17 -9.80 -28.94
C GLU A 396 -0.18 -10.29 -29.98
N ALA A 397 0.63 -11.30 -29.64
CA ALA A 397 1.52 -11.97 -30.59
C ALA A 397 0.75 -12.70 -31.71
N GLN A 398 -0.40 -13.27 -31.39
CA GLN A 398 -1.28 -13.89 -32.39
C GLN A 398 -1.96 -12.84 -33.27
N ARG A 399 -2.48 -11.74 -32.68
CA ARG A 399 -2.98 -10.58 -33.46
C ARG A 399 -1.92 -9.95 -34.34
N GLU A 400 -0.70 -9.84 -33.82
CA GLU A 400 0.43 -9.32 -34.60
C GLU A 400 0.80 -10.27 -35.74
N ARG A 401 0.80 -11.60 -35.52
CA ARG A 401 0.93 -12.60 -36.58
C ARG A 401 -0.19 -12.50 -37.59
N ASP A 402 -1.43 -12.42 -37.15
CA ASP A 402 -2.59 -12.30 -38.04
C ASP A 402 -2.56 -11.00 -38.83
N ARG A 403 -2.10 -9.91 -38.20
CA ARG A 403 -1.86 -8.61 -38.86
C ARG A 403 -0.73 -8.69 -39.87
N LEU A 404 0.39 -9.36 -39.53
CA LEU A 404 1.51 -9.61 -40.44
C LEU A 404 1.09 -10.53 -41.58
N VAL A 405 0.30 -11.57 -41.32
CA VAL A 405 -0.26 -12.46 -42.35
C VAL A 405 -1.24 -11.68 -43.23
N ALA A 406 -2.10 -10.83 -42.68
CA ALA A 406 -3.00 -9.98 -43.42
C ALA A 406 -2.24 -8.92 -44.27
N GLN A 407 -1.19 -8.34 -43.67
CA GLN A 407 -0.29 -7.42 -44.40
C GLN A 407 0.52 -8.13 -45.48
N ASN A 408 1.05 -9.33 -45.20
CA ASN A 408 1.70 -10.16 -46.17
C ASN A 408 0.74 -10.61 -47.29
N ASN A 409 -0.48 -11.00 -46.93
CA ASN A 409 -1.48 -11.32 -47.92
C ASN A 409 -1.86 -10.09 -48.78
N LYS A 410 -2.02 -8.93 -48.12
CA LYS A 410 -2.25 -7.66 -48.85
C LYS A 410 -1.06 -7.26 -49.73
N LEU A 411 0.15 -7.47 -49.22
CA LEU A 411 1.38 -7.33 -50.00
C LEU A 411 1.45 -8.37 -51.15
N TYR A 412 1.11 -9.60 -50.82
CA TYR A 412 1.06 -10.69 -51.82
C TYR A 412 0.03 -10.42 -52.93
N TYR A 413 -1.19 -9.99 -52.55
CA TYR A 413 -2.21 -9.59 -53.50
C TYR A 413 -1.86 -8.29 -54.22
N SER A 414 -1.20 -7.33 -53.56
CA SER A 414 -0.71 -6.11 -54.20
C SER A 414 0.49 -6.42 -55.13
N LEU A 415 1.33 -7.41 -54.75
CA LEU A 415 2.40 -7.93 -55.57
C LEU A 415 1.84 -8.73 -56.78
N LEU A 416 0.84 -9.59 -56.56
CA LEU A 416 0.12 -10.28 -57.64
C LEU A 416 -0.56 -9.29 -58.59
N PHE A 417 -1.23 -8.27 -58.02
CA PHE A 417 -1.83 -7.20 -58.80
C PHE A 417 -0.75 -6.36 -59.53
N ALA A 418 0.34 -6.04 -58.80
CA ALA A 418 1.49 -5.36 -59.44
C ALA A 418 2.17 -6.21 -60.51
N ILE A 419 2.29 -7.53 -60.27
CA ILE A 419 2.80 -8.48 -61.27
C ILE A 419 1.85 -8.56 -62.50
N LEU A 420 0.54 -8.56 -62.25
CA LEU A 420 -0.47 -8.57 -63.33
C LEU A 420 -0.46 -7.25 -64.12
N VAL A 421 -0.30 -6.12 -63.41
CA VAL A 421 -0.13 -4.80 -64.00
C VAL A 421 1.23 -4.71 -64.74
N ILE A 422 2.30 -5.30 -64.14
CA ILE A 422 3.62 -5.36 -64.73
C ILE A 422 3.60 -6.28 -65.97
N LEU A 423 2.89 -7.43 -65.90
CA LEU A 423 2.69 -8.31 -67.08
C LEU A 423 1.89 -7.61 -68.16
N LEU A 424 0.85 -6.86 -67.79
CA LEU A 424 0.07 -6.05 -68.69
C LEU A 424 0.93 -4.91 -69.32
N LEU A 425 1.68 -4.23 -68.44
CA LEU A 425 2.64 -3.19 -68.86
C LEU A 425 3.82 -3.78 -69.64
N LEU A 426 4.22 -5.04 -69.29
CA LEU A 426 5.28 -5.75 -70.06
C LEU A 426 4.79 -6.18 -71.42
N VAL A 427 3.53 -6.59 -71.55
CA VAL A 427 2.87 -6.84 -72.85
C VAL A 427 2.74 -5.54 -73.63
N ILE A 428 2.35 -4.46 -72.97
CA ILE A 428 2.30 -3.11 -73.59
C ILE A 428 3.71 -2.59 -73.87
N PHE A 429 4.64 -2.86 -72.89
CA PHE A 429 6.05 -2.43 -73.05
C PHE A 429 6.85 -3.24 -74.06
N LEU A 430 6.62 -4.57 -74.11
CA LEU A 430 7.16 -5.40 -75.22
C LEU A 430 6.62 -4.94 -76.55
N TRP A 431 5.48 -4.33 -76.57
CA TRP A 431 4.86 -3.77 -77.72
C TRP A 431 5.37 -2.33 -78.04
N ILE A 432 5.67 -1.54 -77.00
CA ILE A 432 5.99 -0.12 -77.11
C ILE A 432 7.52 0.14 -77.09
N ASN A 433 8.34 -0.69 -76.48
CA ASN A 433 9.71 -0.23 -76.23
C ASN A 433 10.79 -1.28 -75.93
N SER A 434 11.73 -1.42 -76.78
CA SER A 434 13.05 -2.05 -76.56
C SER A 434 14.13 -1.08 -76.00
N LYS A 435 13.72 0.10 -75.55
CA LYS A 435 14.69 1.20 -75.23
C LYS A 435 14.84 1.60 -73.73
N ASN A 436 14.01 1.18 -72.81
CA ASN A 436 14.05 1.79 -71.47
C ASN A 436 14.42 0.85 -70.30
N GLN A 437 14.90 -0.37 -70.59
CA GLN A 437 15.10 -1.39 -69.50
C GLN A 437 16.21 -1.11 -68.50
N LYS A 438 17.15 -0.20 -68.73
CA LYS A 438 18.27 -0.02 -67.80
C LYS A 438 18.03 0.98 -66.62
N LYS A 439 17.00 1.82 -66.65
CA LYS A 439 16.81 2.85 -65.65
C LYS A 439 15.90 2.40 -64.42
N ILE A 440 15.05 1.41 -64.61
CA ILE A 440 14.05 1.03 -63.63
C ILE A 440 14.64 0.09 -62.54
N ALA A 441 15.62 -0.75 -62.90
CA ALA A 441 16.19 -1.73 -61.96
C ALA A 441 16.99 -1.11 -60.79
N ALA A 442 17.58 0.05 -60.99
CA ALA A 442 18.41 0.70 -59.95
C ALA A 442 17.59 1.40 -58.85
N GLN A 443 16.35 1.81 -59.18
CA GLN A 443 15.52 2.59 -58.26
C GLN A 443 14.71 1.69 -57.29
N GLN A 444 14.44 0.44 -57.67
CA GLN A 444 13.69 -0.50 -56.82
C GLN A 444 14.52 -1.08 -55.68
N SER A 445 15.83 -1.20 -55.83
CA SER A 445 16.73 -1.72 -54.80
C SER A 445 16.86 -0.77 -53.58
N GLN A 446 16.75 0.53 -53.80
CA GLN A 446 16.90 1.52 -52.74
C GLN A 446 15.66 1.63 -51.82
N ASN A 447 14.47 1.42 -52.37
CA ASN A 447 13.23 1.52 -51.58
C ASN A 447 12.99 0.30 -50.64
N TYR A 448 13.53 -0.86 -51.00
CA TYR A 448 13.37 -2.05 -50.16
C TYR A 448 14.17 -1.97 -48.86
N THR A 449 15.35 -1.36 -48.89
CA THR A 449 16.23 -1.24 -47.72
C THR A 449 15.65 -0.27 -46.67
N GLN A 450 15.02 0.81 -47.13
CA GLN A 450 14.46 1.81 -46.21
C GLN A 450 13.18 1.35 -45.47
N ASN A 451 12.37 0.50 -46.13
CA ASN A 451 11.15 -0.01 -45.49
C ASN A 451 11.40 -1.07 -44.41
N ILE A 452 12.46 -1.87 -44.54
CA ILE A 452 12.84 -2.87 -43.55
C ILE A 452 13.37 -2.19 -42.28
N GLU A 453 14.08 -1.08 -42.40
CA GLU A 453 14.64 -0.33 -41.29
C GLU A 453 13.56 0.39 -40.46
N SER A 454 12.55 0.93 -41.13
CA SER A 454 11.45 1.61 -40.45
C SER A 454 10.54 0.65 -39.63
N LEU A 455 10.32 -0.58 -40.16
CA LEU A 455 9.56 -1.63 -39.49
C LEU A 455 10.28 -2.17 -38.22
N LYS A 456 11.61 -2.19 -38.27
CA LYS A 456 12.42 -2.63 -37.13
C LYS A 456 12.34 -1.65 -35.94
N ASN A 457 12.42 -0.36 -36.28
CA ASN A 457 12.34 0.72 -35.29
C ASN A 457 10.94 0.81 -34.64
N GLN A 458 9.88 0.55 -35.42
CA GLN A 458 8.52 0.57 -34.88
C GLN A 458 8.29 -0.55 -33.83
N LYS A 459 8.87 -1.72 -34.10
CA LYS A 459 8.75 -2.87 -33.17
C LYS A 459 9.47 -2.67 -31.84
N GLU A 460 10.60 -1.96 -31.84
CA GLU A 460 11.32 -1.61 -30.62
C GLU A 460 10.53 -0.63 -29.75
N ILE A 461 9.83 0.31 -30.36
CA ILE A 461 8.98 1.29 -29.66
C ILE A 461 7.77 0.60 -28.99
N ASP A 462 7.14 -0.34 -29.69
CA ASP A 462 5.95 -1.05 -29.18
C ASP A 462 6.31 -1.93 -27.97
N VAL A 463 7.48 -2.58 -27.99
CA VAL A 463 7.99 -3.38 -26.85
C VAL A 463 8.28 -2.49 -25.64
N MET A 464 8.87 -1.32 -25.85
CA MET A 464 9.20 -0.39 -24.79
C MET A 464 7.93 0.22 -24.14
N GLN A 465 6.90 0.49 -24.94
CA GLN A 465 5.62 0.97 -24.42
C GLN A 465 4.86 -0.09 -23.61
N ALA A 466 4.93 -1.37 -24.02
CA ALA A 466 4.33 -2.47 -23.26
C ALA A 466 5.03 -2.68 -21.91
N MET A 467 6.36 -2.49 -21.85
CA MET A 467 7.13 -2.57 -20.61
C MET A 467 6.75 -1.46 -19.61
N ILE A 468 6.61 -0.24 -20.11
CA ILE A 468 6.20 0.92 -19.28
C ILE A 468 4.78 0.73 -18.74
N ARG A 469 3.85 0.21 -19.54
CA ARG A 469 2.48 -0.07 -19.06
C ARG A 469 2.42 -1.17 -18.00
N GLY A 470 3.22 -2.22 -18.16
CA GLY A 470 3.33 -3.29 -17.15
C GLY A 470 3.88 -2.80 -15.81
N GLU A 471 4.83 -1.87 -15.82
CA GLU A 471 5.36 -1.24 -14.61
C GLU A 471 4.33 -0.31 -13.94
N GLU A 472 3.55 0.44 -14.71
CA GLU A 472 2.48 1.29 -14.20
C GLU A 472 1.32 0.50 -13.58
N ASP A 473 0.94 -0.62 -14.19
CA ASP A 473 -0.12 -1.48 -13.69
C ASP A 473 0.30 -2.20 -12.40
N GLU A 474 1.59 -2.57 -12.27
CA GLU A 474 2.14 -3.12 -11.03
C GLU A 474 2.21 -2.06 -9.93
N ARG A 475 2.60 -0.82 -10.23
CA ARG A 475 2.52 0.30 -9.28
C ARG A 475 1.10 0.54 -8.78
N LYS A 476 0.12 0.47 -9.70
CA LYS A 476 -1.30 0.63 -9.37
C LYS A 476 -1.85 -0.53 -8.53
N ARG A 477 -1.36 -1.75 -8.70
CA ARG A 477 -1.71 -2.92 -7.90
C ARG A 477 -1.22 -2.77 -6.45
N ILE A 478 0.05 -2.43 -6.32
CA ILE A 478 0.71 -2.24 -5.02
C ILE A 478 0.03 -1.13 -4.21
N ALA A 479 -0.37 -0.04 -4.86
CA ALA A 479 -1.03 1.09 -4.22
C ALA A 479 -2.45 0.76 -3.68
N ARG A 480 -3.16 -0.23 -4.28
CA ARG A 480 -4.49 -0.69 -3.83
C ARG A 480 -4.44 -1.55 -2.58
N ASP A 481 -3.53 -2.55 -2.62
CA ASP A 481 -3.30 -3.48 -1.51
C ASP A 481 -2.99 -2.73 -0.19
N LEU A 482 -2.47 -1.50 -0.26
CA LEU A 482 -2.14 -0.63 0.86
C LEU A 482 -3.32 0.14 1.47
N HIS A 483 -4.21 0.66 0.65
CA HIS A 483 -5.35 1.47 1.14
C HIS A 483 -6.45 0.59 1.76
N ASP A 484 -6.62 -0.60 1.25
CA ASP A 484 -7.73 -1.45 1.60
C ASP A 484 -7.49 -2.22 2.91
N GLY A 485 -6.21 -2.49 3.22
CA GLY A 485 -5.80 -3.09 4.47
C GLY A 485 -6.05 -2.20 5.68
N ILE A 486 -5.44 -1.07 5.73
CA ILE A 486 -5.38 -0.26 6.96
C ILE A 486 -6.55 0.67 7.15
N GLY A 487 -7.07 1.23 6.06
CA GLY A 487 -8.25 2.08 6.14
C GLY A 487 -9.41 1.37 6.84
N SER A 488 -9.61 0.04 6.60
CA SER A 488 -10.69 -0.78 7.16
C SER A 488 -10.47 -1.16 8.62
N MET A 489 -9.24 -1.52 8.99
CA MET A 489 -8.92 -1.85 10.37
C MET A 489 -9.04 -0.64 11.31
N LEU A 490 -8.50 0.51 10.90
CA LEU A 490 -8.59 1.74 11.69
C LEU A 490 -10.04 2.23 11.86
N SER A 491 -10.89 2.00 10.86
CA SER A 491 -12.30 2.34 10.97
C SER A 491 -13.07 1.39 11.90
N SER A 492 -12.79 0.10 11.85
CA SER A 492 -13.36 -0.88 12.80
C SER A 492 -12.88 -0.62 14.21
N LEU A 493 -11.61 -0.32 14.38
CA LEU A 493 -10.97 0.10 15.61
C LEU A 493 -11.72 1.31 16.19
N LYS A 494 -11.92 2.37 15.41
CA LYS A 494 -12.66 3.58 15.84
C LYS A 494 -14.10 3.29 16.24
N ILE A 495 -14.80 2.43 15.51
CA ILE A 495 -16.20 2.12 15.77
C ILE A 495 -16.37 1.31 17.06
N ARG A 496 -15.55 0.29 17.27
CA ARG A 496 -15.55 -0.51 18.50
C ARG A 496 -15.18 0.33 19.72
N PHE A 497 -14.21 1.21 19.54
CA PHE A 497 -13.80 2.19 20.54
C PHE A 497 -14.92 3.17 20.91
N LEU A 498 -15.63 3.70 19.93
CA LEU A 498 -16.76 4.59 20.14
C LEU A 498 -17.95 3.89 20.81
N LYS A 499 -18.08 2.59 20.65
CA LYS A 499 -19.12 1.79 21.30
C LYS A 499 -18.81 1.58 22.81
N VAL A 500 -17.54 1.28 23.10
CA VAL A 500 -17.04 1.11 24.48
C VAL A 500 -17.05 2.44 25.25
N SER A 501 -16.74 3.56 24.58
CA SER A 501 -16.69 4.89 25.21
C SER A 501 -18.07 5.49 25.54
N LYS A 502 -19.16 4.91 25.03
CA LYS A 502 -20.54 5.39 25.24
C LYS A 502 -21.32 4.58 26.28
N SER A 503 -20.81 3.45 26.75
CA SER A 503 -21.45 2.66 27.79
C SER A 503 -21.15 3.27 29.17
N SER A 504 -22.18 3.50 29.95
CA SER A 504 -22.07 3.96 31.34
C SER A 504 -21.59 2.87 32.31
N GLU A 505 -21.32 1.67 31.80
CA GLU A 505 -20.77 0.53 32.55
C GLU A 505 -19.34 0.22 32.07
N PRO A 506 -18.46 -0.30 32.93
CA PRO A 506 -17.12 -0.68 32.53
C PRO A 506 -17.18 -1.72 31.39
N ALA A 507 -16.43 -1.46 30.33
CA ALA A 507 -16.41 -2.32 29.17
C ALA A 507 -16.02 -3.76 29.51
N PRO A 508 -16.69 -4.76 28.97
CA PRO A 508 -16.31 -6.16 29.21
C PRO A 508 -14.86 -6.39 28.76
N PRO A 509 -14.06 -7.13 29.51
CA PRO A 509 -12.66 -7.44 29.14
C PRO A 509 -12.52 -7.95 27.72
N ILE A 510 -13.47 -8.72 27.23
CA ILE A 510 -13.56 -9.26 25.87
C ILE A 510 -13.59 -8.18 24.76
N GLU A 511 -14.17 -7.03 24.99
CA GLU A 511 -14.31 -5.99 23.95
C GLU A 511 -13.04 -5.14 23.82
N ILE A 512 -12.31 -4.97 24.89
CA ILE A 512 -11.00 -4.29 24.93
C ILE A 512 -9.92 -5.19 24.31
N GLU A 513 -10.00 -6.50 24.53
CA GLU A 513 -9.13 -7.51 23.91
C GLU A 513 -9.32 -7.58 22.37
N ASN A 514 -10.56 -7.49 21.90
CA ASN A 514 -10.87 -7.43 20.47
C ASN A 514 -10.28 -6.19 19.79
N ILE A 515 -10.26 -5.07 20.47
CA ILE A 515 -9.71 -3.80 19.98
C ILE A 515 -8.19 -3.91 19.86
N ASN A 516 -7.54 -4.52 20.84
CA ASN A 516 -6.09 -4.69 20.87
C ASN A 516 -5.61 -5.71 19.82
N ASN A 517 -6.37 -6.76 19.62
CA ASN A 517 -6.10 -7.76 18.58
C ASN A 517 -6.22 -7.20 17.16
N LEU A 518 -7.17 -6.29 16.90
CA LEU A 518 -7.30 -5.59 15.60
C LEU A 518 -6.13 -4.64 15.32
N LEU A 519 -5.60 -3.99 16.35
CA LEU A 519 -4.44 -3.09 16.23
C LEU A 519 -3.18 -3.87 15.85
N ASN A 520 -2.93 -4.99 16.51
CA ASN A 520 -1.76 -5.83 16.25
C ASN A 520 -1.84 -6.55 14.90
N ASN A 521 -3.04 -6.90 14.44
CA ASN A 521 -3.26 -7.39 13.07
C ASN A 521 -2.87 -6.34 12.04
N SER A 522 -3.27 -5.08 12.25
CA SER A 522 -2.95 -3.98 11.35
C SER A 522 -1.44 -3.73 11.24
N ILE A 523 -0.71 -3.87 12.34
CA ILE A 523 0.75 -3.71 12.40
C ILE A 523 1.47 -4.86 11.69
N THR A 524 0.96 -6.08 11.80
CA THR A 524 1.58 -7.26 11.17
C THR A 524 1.41 -7.26 9.66
N GLU A 525 0.27 -6.79 9.17
CA GLU A 525 0.02 -6.67 7.74
C GLU A 525 0.88 -5.59 7.08
N LEU A 526 1.11 -4.46 7.76
CA LEU A 526 2.08 -3.45 7.32
C LEU A 526 3.47 -4.06 7.14
N ARG A 527 3.87 -4.93 8.06
CA ARG A 527 5.16 -5.61 7.99
C ARG A 527 5.31 -6.50 6.77
N GLN A 528 4.29 -7.26 6.39
CA GLN A 528 4.34 -8.21 5.26
C GLN A 528 4.41 -7.54 3.88
N ILE A 529 3.70 -6.45 3.69
CA ILE A 529 3.73 -5.71 2.42
C ILE A 529 5.05 -4.95 2.26
N SER A 530 5.64 -4.45 3.37
CA SER A 530 6.93 -3.75 3.36
C SER A 530 8.10 -4.64 2.88
N PHE A 531 8.01 -5.94 3.08
CA PHE A 531 9.08 -6.88 2.70
C PHE A 531 9.27 -7.00 1.17
N ASN A 532 8.25 -6.75 0.36
CA ASN A 532 8.30 -7.01 -1.09
C ASN A 532 8.74 -5.82 -1.97
N LEU A 533 9.18 -4.68 -1.40
CA LEU A 533 9.63 -3.51 -2.17
C LEU A 533 11.11 -3.17 -1.96
N ILE A 534 11.65 -2.30 -2.80
CA ILE A 534 13.05 -1.88 -2.77
C ILE A 534 13.31 -1.09 -1.49
N PRO A 535 14.24 -1.52 -0.60
CA PRO A 535 14.52 -0.82 0.64
C PRO A 535 15.04 0.61 0.37
N GLU A 536 14.57 1.58 1.15
CA GLU A 536 15.08 2.94 1.06
C GLU A 536 16.57 3.01 1.44
N THR A 537 17.02 2.11 2.30
CA THR A 537 18.44 1.88 2.60
C THR A 537 19.25 1.60 1.35
N LEU A 538 18.71 0.85 0.39
CA LEU A 538 19.40 0.60 -0.87
C LEU A 538 19.61 1.90 -1.67
N LEU A 539 18.60 2.75 -1.70
CA LEU A 539 18.67 4.01 -2.45
C LEU A 539 19.49 5.09 -1.74
N LYS A 540 19.59 5.07 -0.40
CA LYS A 540 20.25 6.12 0.37
C LYS A 540 21.63 5.73 0.89
N LEU A 541 21.83 4.49 1.29
CA LEU A 541 23.06 4.00 1.93
C LEU A 541 23.82 2.99 1.06
N GLY A 542 23.21 2.58 -0.07
CA GLY A 542 23.82 1.67 -1.02
C GLY A 542 23.60 0.18 -0.69
N LEU A 543 24.13 -0.65 -1.59
CA LEU A 543 23.87 -2.09 -1.62
C LEU A 543 24.34 -2.84 -0.36
N GLU A 544 25.52 -2.53 0.12
CA GLU A 544 26.12 -3.21 1.27
C GLU A 544 25.26 -3.07 2.54
N HIS A 545 24.87 -1.85 2.85
CA HIS A 545 24.01 -1.59 4.01
C HIS A 545 22.62 -2.23 3.86
N ALA A 546 22.07 -2.19 2.65
CA ALA A 546 20.77 -2.79 2.39
C ALA A 546 20.81 -4.34 2.52
N LEU A 547 21.89 -4.98 2.12
CA LEU A 547 22.08 -6.42 2.29
C LEU A 547 22.31 -6.80 3.78
N SER A 548 23.09 -6.00 4.50
CA SER A 548 23.25 -6.15 5.94
C SER A 548 21.93 -6.05 6.68
N ASP A 549 21.16 -5.01 6.38
CA ASP A 549 19.82 -4.81 6.97
C ASP A 549 18.87 -5.97 6.65
N LEU A 550 18.92 -6.46 5.41
CA LEU A 550 18.13 -7.62 4.99
C LEU A 550 18.44 -8.86 5.82
N CYS A 551 19.72 -9.14 6.04
CA CYS A 551 20.17 -10.28 6.85
C CYS A 551 19.72 -10.14 8.31
N HIS A 552 19.97 -8.99 8.93
CA HIS A 552 19.53 -8.73 10.31
C HIS A 552 18.00 -8.78 10.48
N MET A 553 17.24 -8.35 9.48
CA MET A 553 15.78 -8.39 9.53
C MET A 553 15.22 -9.81 9.49
N LEU A 554 15.90 -10.71 8.81
CA LEU A 554 15.49 -12.11 8.63
C LEU A 554 16.03 -13.03 9.71
N GLU A 555 16.97 -12.59 10.53
CA GLU A 555 17.51 -13.33 11.67
C GLU A 555 16.45 -13.53 12.75
N THR A 556 16.43 -14.70 13.36
CA THR A 556 15.49 -15.07 14.43
C THR A 556 16.25 -15.75 15.57
N ASP A 557 15.61 -15.98 16.70
CA ASP A 557 16.22 -16.70 17.83
C ASP A 557 16.61 -18.17 17.47
N GLU A 558 16.05 -18.71 16.38
CA GLU A 558 16.29 -20.09 15.92
C GLU A 558 17.23 -20.15 14.72
N ILE A 559 17.41 -19.05 13.98
CA ILE A 559 18.20 -19.01 12.75
C ILE A 559 19.11 -17.80 12.78
N HIS A 560 20.42 -18.04 12.79
CA HIS A 560 21.43 -16.99 12.71
C HIS A 560 21.86 -16.76 11.27
N ILE A 561 21.93 -15.48 10.85
CA ILE A 561 22.34 -15.11 9.51
C ILE A 561 23.61 -14.25 9.59
N TYR A 562 24.71 -14.82 9.13
CA TYR A 562 26.01 -14.16 9.08
C TYR A 562 26.18 -13.45 7.74
N PHE A 563 26.30 -12.15 7.78
CA PHE A 563 26.59 -11.35 6.58
C PHE A 563 28.04 -10.92 6.56
N GLN A 564 28.73 -11.21 5.47
CA GLN A 564 30.09 -10.75 5.20
C GLN A 564 30.11 -9.98 3.89
N SER A 565 30.83 -8.89 3.85
CA SER A 565 31.01 -8.08 2.64
C SER A 565 32.47 -7.72 2.45
N ASN A 566 32.92 -7.71 1.21
CA ASN A 566 34.30 -7.32 0.88
C ASN A 566 34.31 -6.40 -0.35
N GLU A 567 34.85 -5.21 -0.16
CA GLU A 567 35.11 -4.19 -1.22
C GLU A 567 33.90 -3.81 -2.09
N ILE A 568 32.67 -3.84 -1.57
CA ILE A 568 31.49 -3.38 -2.32
C ILE A 568 31.56 -1.85 -2.50
N LYS A 569 31.72 -1.42 -3.74
CA LYS A 569 31.88 0.01 -4.11
C LYS A 569 30.53 0.65 -4.44
N ASN A 570 30.38 1.93 -4.12
CA ASN A 570 29.15 2.70 -4.43
C ASN A 570 29.02 3.10 -5.91
N ASN A 571 29.76 2.46 -6.82
CA ASN A 571 29.76 2.75 -8.26
C ASN A 571 28.82 1.82 -9.07
N ILE A 572 28.13 0.90 -8.41
CA ILE A 572 27.19 0.00 -9.09
C ILE A 572 25.93 0.80 -9.47
N PRO A 573 25.49 0.74 -10.74
CA PRO A 573 24.25 1.40 -11.17
C PRO A 573 23.04 0.95 -10.33
N GLU A 574 22.14 1.87 -10.01
CA GLU A 574 21.00 1.65 -9.12
C GLU A 574 20.12 0.45 -9.55
N ASN A 575 19.85 0.33 -10.84
CA ASN A 575 19.11 -0.80 -11.39
C ASN A 575 19.80 -2.15 -11.15
N ILE A 576 21.12 -2.17 -11.18
CA ILE A 576 21.92 -3.38 -10.90
C ILE A 576 21.94 -3.65 -9.40
N GLN A 577 22.09 -2.63 -8.56
CA GLN A 577 21.98 -2.79 -7.10
C GLN A 577 20.64 -3.41 -6.71
N ILE A 578 19.55 -2.93 -7.31
CA ILE A 578 18.20 -3.48 -7.10
C ILE A 578 18.16 -4.97 -7.50
N MET A 579 18.73 -5.32 -8.63
CA MET A 579 18.76 -6.71 -9.09
C MET A 579 19.57 -7.61 -8.15
N ILE A 580 20.75 -7.16 -7.71
CA ILE A 580 21.58 -7.88 -6.74
C ILE A 580 20.82 -8.07 -5.42
N TYR A 581 20.24 -7.01 -4.90
CA TYR A 581 19.42 -7.07 -3.69
C TYR A 581 18.30 -8.11 -3.82
N ARG A 582 17.60 -8.15 -4.96
CA ARG A 582 16.53 -9.11 -5.22
C ARG A 582 17.03 -10.55 -5.35
N ILE A 583 18.23 -10.74 -5.86
CA ILE A 583 18.87 -12.06 -5.93
C ILE A 583 19.12 -12.57 -4.51
N VAL A 584 19.78 -11.78 -3.67
CA VAL A 584 20.09 -12.17 -2.27
C VAL A 584 18.79 -12.38 -1.46
N GLN A 585 17.82 -11.50 -1.63
CA GLN A 585 16.51 -11.63 -0.99
C GLN A 585 15.83 -12.96 -1.33
N GLU A 586 15.84 -13.37 -2.59
CA GLU A 586 15.24 -14.62 -3.05
C GLU A 586 15.99 -15.83 -2.50
N LEU A 587 17.34 -15.76 -2.46
CA LEU A 587 18.17 -16.85 -1.91
C LEU A 587 17.90 -17.04 -0.41
N LEU A 588 17.89 -15.95 0.36
CA LEU A 588 17.57 -16.00 1.79
C LEU A 588 16.16 -16.54 2.04
N ASN A 589 15.17 -16.07 1.27
CA ASN A 589 13.81 -16.59 1.37
C ASN A 589 13.71 -18.09 1.08
N ASN A 590 14.50 -18.57 0.11
CA ASN A 590 14.55 -19.99 -0.22
C ASN A 590 15.19 -20.81 0.91
N ALA A 591 16.28 -20.32 1.49
CA ALA A 591 16.91 -20.96 2.64
C ALA A 591 15.93 -21.03 3.83
N LEU A 592 15.35 -19.92 4.23
CA LEU A 592 14.41 -19.83 5.36
C LEU A 592 13.16 -20.71 5.18
N LYS A 593 12.65 -20.86 3.96
CA LYS A 593 11.43 -21.63 3.70
C LYS A 593 11.66 -23.13 3.50
N HIS A 594 12.83 -23.51 3.00
CA HIS A 594 12.98 -24.84 2.44
C HIS A 594 14.13 -25.67 3.06
N SER A 595 15.09 -25.00 3.73
CA SER A 595 16.28 -25.70 4.18
C SER A 595 16.17 -26.29 5.59
N SER A 596 15.27 -25.78 6.44
CA SER A 596 15.23 -26.08 7.88
C SER A 596 16.59 -25.84 8.55
N CYS A 597 17.34 -24.85 8.12
CA CYS A 597 18.66 -24.50 8.64
C CYS A 597 18.58 -23.77 9.98
N THR A 598 19.66 -23.76 10.71
CA THR A 598 19.89 -22.95 11.91
C THR A 598 20.87 -21.81 11.66
N GLU A 599 21.64 -21.90 10.59
CA GLU A 599 22.65 -20.90 10.23
C GLU A 599 22.64 -20.68 8.72
N ILE A 600 22.75 -19.42 8.32
CA ILE A 600 22.93 -19.02 6.93
C ILE A 600 24.12 -18.06 6.86
N LEU A 601 25.03 -18.31 5.93
CA LEU A 601 26.12 -17.40 5.59
C LEU A 601 25.82 -16.71 4.27
N VAL A 602 25.91 -15.40 4.27
CA VAL A 602 25.82 -14.57 3.06
C VAL A 602 27.14 -13.83 2.90
N ASP A 603 27.87 -14.14 1.87
CA ASP A 603 29.10 -13.45 1.50
C ASP A 603 28.92 -12.74 0.17
N CYS A 604 29.19 -11.44 0.16
CA CYS A 604 29.09 -10.58 -1.03
C CYS A 604 30.39 -9.83 -1.23
N SER A 605 30.98 -9.96 -2.41
CA SER A 605 32.23 -9.27 -2.72
C SER A 605 32.24 -8.69 -4.11
N GLN A 606 32.93 -7.58 -4.27
CA GLN A 606 33.14 -6.93 -5.56
C GLN A 606 34.60 -6.90 -5.93
N ASN A 607 34.91 -7.37 -7.12
CA ASN A 607 36.25 -7.25 -7.69
C ASN A 607 36.17 -6.65 -9.10
N GLU A 608 36.63 -5.41 -9.25
CA GLU A 608 36.53 -4.61 -10.47
C GLU A 608 35.11 -4.54 -11.04
N SER A 609 34.83 -5.23 -12.15
CA SER A 609 33.54 -5.32 -12.83
C SER A 609 32.78 -6.62 -12.55
N GLN A 610 33.22 -7.39 -11.58
CA GLN A 610 32.56 -8.62 -11.18
C GLN A 610 32.01 -8.49 -9.75
N PHE A 611 30.82 -9.01 -9.54
CA PHE A 611 30.20 -9.10 -8.23
C PHE A 611 29.89 -10.55 -7.91
N TYR A 612 30.33 -10.99 -6.74
CA TYR A 612 30.19 -12.36 -6.28
C TYR A 612 29.22 -12.41 -5.11
N ILE A 613 28.33 -13.39 -5.15
CA ILE A 613 27.39 -13.67 -4.09
C ILE A 613 27.51 -15.14 -3.74
N THR A 614 27.77 -15.43 -2.48
CA THR A 614 27.69 -16.80 -1.93
C THR A 614 26.64 -16.79 -0.83
N VAL A 615 25.67 -17.67 -0.94
CA VAL A 615 24.70 -17.93 0.13
C VAL A 615 24.76 -19.42 0.46
N GLU A 616 25.09 -19.70 1.71
CA GLU A 616 25.23 -21.07 2.24
C GLU A 616 24.27 -21.25 3.42
N ASP A 617 23.50 -22.31 3.44
CA ASP A 617 22.70 -22.75 4.57
C ASP A 617 23.15 -24.15 5.08
N ASN A 618 23.09 -24.37 6.37
CA ASN A 618 23.39 -25.64 7.00
C ASN A 618 22.20 -26.61 7.07
N GLY A 619 21.24 -26.46 6.17
CA GLY A 619 19.98 -27.19 6.19
C GLY A 619 20.04 -28.61 5.56
N ILE A 620 18.85 -29.08 5.18
CA ILE A 620 18.64 -30.47 4.70
C ILE A 620 19.11 -30.71 3.27
N GLY A 621 19.45 -29.66 2.51
CA GLY A 621 19.83 -29.74 1.10
C GLY A 621 18.77 -30.36 0.18
N PHE A 622 19.08 -30.43 -1.10
CA PHE A 622 18.23 -31.02 -2.11
C PHE A 622 19.04 -31.64 -3.27
N ASP A 623 18.37 -32.46 -4.05
CA ASP A 623 18.98 -33.12 -5.22
C ASP A 623 19.08 -32.17 -6.42
N THR A 624 20.30 -31.75 -6.74
CA THR A 624 20.56 -30.80 -7.84
C THR A 624 20.38 -31.41 -9.24
N THR A 625 20.31 -32.75 -9.38
CA THR A 625 20.11 -33.39 -10.70
C THR A 625 18.70 -33.17 -11.25
N GLN A 626 17.74 -32.79 -10.39
CA GLN A 626 16.35 -32.52 -10.74
C GLN A 626 16.02 -31.04 -10.92
N ILE A 627 17.01 -30.16 -10.91
CA ILE A 627 16.81 -28.69 -10.99
C ILE A 627 15.99 -28.25 -12.21
N ASN A 628 16.12 -28.95 -13.36
CA ASN A 628 15.38 -28.65 -14.57
C ASN A 628 13.88 -29.02 -14.50
N ASP A 629 13.50 -29.91 -13.59
CA ASP A 629 12.14 -30.40 -13.37
C ASP A 629 11.41 -29.64 -12.23
N PHE A 630 12.15 -28.84 -11.44
CA PHE A 630 11.53 -28.02 -10.40
C PHE A 630 10.75 -26.86 -11.00
N THR A 631 9.43 -26.97 -11.00
CA THR A 631 8.45 -25.97 -11.48
C THR A 631 8.37 -24.72 -10.60
N GLY A 632 9.26 -24.52 -9.62
CA GLY A 632 9.28 -23.37 -8.72
C GLY A 632 9.63 -22.06 -9.46
N GLN A 633 8.71 -21.10 -9.43
CA GLN A 633 8.91 -19.77 -10.06
C GLN A 633 10.13 -19.03 -9.49
N GLY A 634 10.54 -19.28 -8.24
CA GLY A 634 11.64 -18.59 -7.57
C GLY A 634 13.01 -18.83 -8.24
N LEU A 635 13.41 -20.08 -8.44
CA LEU A 635 14.68 -20.43 -9.07
C LEU A 635 14.74 -19.98 -10.55
N LYS A 636 13.62 -20.03 -11.24
CA LYS A 636 13.53 -19.55 -12.63
C LYS A 636 13.70 -18.02 -12.71
N ASN A 637 13.06 -17.29 -11.80
CA ASN A 637 13.20 -15.85 -11.72
C ASN A 637 14.61 -15.43 -11.31
N LEU A 638 15.23 -16.19 -10.40
CA LEU A 638 16.62 -16.02 -10.00
C LEU A 638 17.57 -16.20 -11.19
N LYS A 639 17.42 -17.28 -11.94
CA LYS A 639 18.21 -17.57 -13.13
C LYS A 639 18.07 -16.48 -14.18
N ASN A 640 16.84 -16.04 -14.46
CA ASN A 640 16.59 -14.96 -15.42
C ASN A 640 17.26 -13.64 -15.01
N ARG A 641 17.26 -13.31 -13.71
CA ARG A 641 17.92 -12.10 -13.19
C ARG A 641 19.44 -12.20 -13.30
N VAL A 642 20.01 -13.37 -13.01
CA VAL A 642 21.45 -13.60 -13.18
C VAL A 642 21.85 -13.49 -14.64
N GLU A 643 21.08 -14.08 -15.54
CA GLU A 643 21.32 -14.00 -17.00
C GLU A 643 21.20 -12.57 -17.53
N LEU A 644 20.23 -11.77 -17.04
CA LEU A 644 20.10 -10.34 -17.41
C LEU A 644 21.34 -9.52 -17.03
N LEU A 645 22.05 -9.93 -15.99
CA LEU A 645 23.32 -9.33 -15.59
C LEU A 645 24.54 -10.05 -16.19
N SER A 646 24.33 -10.83 -17.26
CA SER A 646 25.39 -11.63 -17.90
C SER A 646 26.20 -12.47 -16.91
N GLY A 647 25.52 -12.92 -15.85
CA GLY A 647 26.14 -13.67 -14.76
C GLY A 647 26.06 -15.18 -14.93
N LYS A 648 26.72 -15.88 -14.02
CA LYS A 648 26.68 -17.34 -13.87
C LYS A 648 26.21 -17.70 -12.48
N MET A 649 25.51 -18.81 -12.36
CA MET A 649 25.04 -19.34 -11.08
C MET A 649 25.38 -20.83 -10.98
N ASP A 650 26.10 -21.19 -9.96
CA ASP A 650 26.42 -22.56 -9.61
C ASP A 650 25.77 -22.92 -8.28
N ILE A 651 25.20 -24.14 -8.21
CA ILE A 651 24.48 -24.63 -7.05
C ILE A 651 25.07 -25.94 -6.60
N HIS A 652 25.52 -25.98 -5.36
CA HIS A 652 26.04 -27.18 -4.71
C HIS A 652 25.11 -27.56 -3.56
N SER A 653 24.38 -28.64 -3.73
CA SER A 653 23.51 -29.21 -2.69
C SER A 653 23.37 -30.71 -2.87
N SER A 654 23.18 -31.42 -1.77
CA SER A 654 22.83 -32.84 -1.77
C SER A 654 21.96 -33.15 -0.57
N GLN A 655 21.10 -34.16 -0.65
CA GLN A 655 20.21 -34.55 0.45
C GLN A 655 21.00 -34.80 1.75
N LYS A 656 20.56 -34.13 2.84
CA LYS A 656 21.15 -34.13 4.19
C LYS A 656 22.47 -33.37 4.33
N ASN A 657 22.84 -32.54 3.39
CA ASN A 657 24.00 -31.65 3.48
C ASN A 657 23.55 -30.19 3.17
N SER A 658 24.42 -29.23 3.52
CA SER A 658 24.25 -27.80 3.25
C SER A 658 23.93 -27.51 1.78
N THR A 659 23.31 -26.37 1.54
CA THR A 659 23.13 -25.82 0.19
C THR A 659 23.99 -24.59 0.02
N ILE A 660 24.72 -24.51 -1.09
CA ILE A 660 25.56 -23.36 -1.45
C ILE A 660 25.14 -22.86 -2.83
N PHE A 661 24.81 -21.62 -2.89
CA PHE A 661 24.63 -20.89 -4.14
C PHE A 661 25.81 -19.96 -4.38
N ASN A 662 26.51 -20.14 -5.48
CA ASN A 662 27.55 -19.22 -5.93
C ASN A 662 27.11 -18.52 -7.20
N ILE A 663 27.08 -17.19 -7.16
CA ILE A 663 26.66 -16.36 -8.29
C ILE A 663 27.76 -15.37 -8.60
N GLU A 664 28.10 -15.29 -9.87
CA GLU A 664 29.03 -14.32 -10.43
C GLU A 664 28.26 -13.43 -11.41
N LEU A 665 28.33 -12.13 -11.21
CA LEU A 665 27.62 -11.13 -12.02
C LEU A 665 28.60 -10.15 -12.66
N SER A 666 28.37 -9.77 -13.89
CA SER A 666 29.08 -8.66 -14.53
C SER A 666 28.34 -7.35 -14.27
N ILE A 667 29.00 -6.38 -13.60
CA ILE A 667 28.41 -5.13 -13.13
C ILE A 667 29.07 -3.89 -13.75
#